data_fb1691453ffa37135e882c095e0205d3
#
_entry.id   fb1691453ffa37135e882c095e0205d3
#
_cell.length_a   1.000
_cell.length_b   1.000
_cell.length_c   1.000
_cell.angle_alpha   90.00
_cell.angle_beta   90.00
_cell.angle_gamma   90.00
#
_symmetry.space_group_name_H-M   'P 1'
#
loop_
_entity.id
_entity.type
_entity.pdbx_description
1 polymer ?
#
loop_
_entity_poly.entity_id
_entity_poly.type
_entity_poly.pdbx_seq_one_letter_code
_entity_poly.pdbx_strand_id
1 'polypeptide(L)'
;MKSLWNDNVAKTFANDPLQLRVYTSQLLGREAGLVLHGGGNTSVKVKTKNFFGDSEEILFVKGSGCDLSKIQISGFSPVRLEVLKRMATLDRLTDTDMVRLQRSAMTDSTAPDPSIEAILHANIPFKYVDHTHADAVVAITNNKRGEALIREIYKDRVLIVPYIKPGFKLAKKIYEMTHKKDWKRFEGMILMQHGVFTFADDAQTSHERMIYLVSLAEDYLQKQGALDNVARSEAKENLFKLSKIRRHVSRIKGNAMLVKLDQSSEACGFAGLSNVESIATCGPITSDHLIHTKPIPVILGKNVEKEITDYSSSYKAYFDRNTDGHLTPLDSAPRWGIWPQYGTIAFGRSIKETIVVSDIVHHTIRVIQWGEAIGGWKALSEKQIFDMEYWELQQAKLQRDEISPVLQGKVALITGAASGIGLACTEMLHEQGAAVVGLDINAEITQIFNQRDMVGVHCDITDDRAVKKAVEMTVRCFGGLDILIPNAGIFPDSQRIEDMDENTWERSMDINLSCQQRLLKMCIPYLKEGIDAAVVFISSKNVPAPGPGAAAYSVAKAGQTQLARVAAMELGCDGVRVNIVHPNAVYDTALWTAEVLESRACQYGCTVEEYKTNNCLKTEVSSKDVAELVCAMVGPAFAKTTGAQVPIDGGNVRVI
;
A
#
# COMPACT_ATOMS: atom_id res chain seq x y z
N MET A 1 -5.90 -27.48 -8.85
CA MET A 1 -6.84 -26.40 -8.40
C MET A 1 -8.26 -26.95 -8.29
N LYS A 2 -9.11 -26.45 -7.36
CA LYS A 2 -10.52 -26.83 -7.26
C LYS A 2 -11.42 -25.71 -7.76
N SER A 3 -12.50 -26.11 -8.48
CA SER A 3 -13.55 -25.13 -8.84
C SER A 3 -14.28 -24.64 -7.59
N LEU A 4 -14.49 -23.33 -7.51
CA LEU A 4 -15.32 -22.69 -6.48
C LEU A 4 -16.77 -22.48 -6.95
N TRP A 5 -17.14 -23.00 -8.13
CA TRP A 5 -18.47 -22.90 -8.67
C TRP A 5 -19.52 -23.53 -7.74
N ASN A 6 -20.64 -22.85 -7.58
CA ASN A 6 -21.78 -23.32 -6.79
C ASN A 6 -23.08 -23.13 -7.58
N ASP A 7 -23.70 -24.24 -7.97
CA ASP A 7 -24.92 -24.23 -8.79
C ASP A 7 -26.08 -23.48 -8.15
N ASN A 8 -26.23 -23.54 -6.81
CA ASN A 8 -27.34 -22.87 -6.13
C ASN A 8 -27.17 -21.35 -6.19
N VAL A 9 -25.95 -20.85 -6.07
CA VAL A 9 -25.65 -19.42 -6.21
C VAL A 9 -25.78 -19.00 -7.67
N ALA A 10 -25.25 -19.76 -8.62
CA ALA A 10 -25.31 -19.45 -10.05
C ALA A 10 -26.77 -19.37 -10.56
N LYS A 11 -27.66 -20.25 -10.08
CA LYS A 11 -29.08 -20.23 -10.42
C LYS A 11 -29.79 -18.92 -10.06
N THR A 12 -29.34 -18.21 -9.02
CA THR A 12 -29.92 -16.92 -8.64
C THR A 12 -29.68 -15.83 -9.70
N PHE A 13 -28.69 -16.04 -10.57
CA PHE A 13 -28.28 -15.12 -11.64
C PHE A 13 -28.63 -15.64 -13.04
N ALA A 14 -29.38 -16.76 -13.18
CA ALA A 14 -29.58 -17.44 -14.46
C ALA A 14 -30.19 -16.55 -15.56
N ASN A 15 -31.00 -15.55 -15.18
CA ASN A 15 -31.65 -14.64 -16.10
C ASN A 15 -30.88 -13.32 -16.34
N ASP A 16 -29.74 -13.12 -15.64
CA ASP A 16 -28.92 -11.94 -15.78
C ASP A 16 -27.47 -12.33 -16.14
N PRO A 17 -27.12 -12.32 -17.43
CA PRO A 17 -25.78 -12.68 -17.87
C PRO A 17 -24.66 -11.82 -17.27
N LEU A 18 -24.94 -10.56 -16.92
CA LEU A 18 -23.94 -9.66 -16.35
C LEU A 18 -23.73 -9.95 -14.85
N GLN A 19 -24.80 -10.21 -14.08
CA GLN A 19 -24.67 -10.68 -12.69
C GLN A 19 -23.93 -12.04 -12.62
N LEU A 20 -24.25 -12.96 -13.53
CA LEU A 20 -23.54 -14.23 -13.62
C LEU A 20 -22.06 -14.02 -13.97
N ARG A 21 -21.75 -13.01 -14.82
CA ARG A 21 -20.36 -12.62 -15.12
C ARG A 21 -19.64 -12.04 -13.90
N VAL A 22 -20.31 -11.20 -13.10
CA VAL A 22 -19.76 -10.70 -11.82
C VAL A 22 -19.41 -11.89 -10.92
N TYR A 23 -20.34 -12.82 -10.73
CA TYR A 23 -20.13 -14.00 -9.89
C TYR A 23 -18.89 -14.81 -10.34
N THR A 24 -18.80 -15.19 -11.61
CA THR A 24 -17.66 -15.98 -12.11
C THR A 24 -16.34 -15.20 -12.05
N SER A 25 -16.36 -13.90 -12.26
CA SER A 25 -15.18 -13.04 -12.11
C SER A 25 -14.66 -13.03 -10.68
N GLN A 26 -15.58 -12.93 -9.71
CA GLN A 26 -15.19 -13.00 -8.29
C GLN A 26 -14.65 -14.38 -7.90
N LEU A 27 -15.14 -15.47 -8.49
CA LEU A 27 -14.57 -16.80 -8.26
C LEU A 27 -13.10 -16.86 -8.72
N LEU A 28 -12.81 -16.34 -9.93
CA LEU A 28 -11.44 -16.28 -10.45
C LEU A 28 -10.55 -15.34 -9.61
N GLY A 29 -11.09 -14.18 -9.24
CA GLY A 29 -10.34 -13.18 -8.46
C GLY A 29 -10.03 -13.58 -7.01
N ARG A 30 -10.76 -14.55 -6.44
CA ARG A 30 -10.50 -15.10 -5.09
C ARG A 30 -9.33 -16.09 -5.07
N GLU A 31 -8.97 -16.64 -6.22
CA GLU A 31 -7.86 -17.57 -6.38
C GLU A 31 -6.59 -16.79 -6.75
N ALA A 32 -5.77 -16.46 -5.76
CA ALA A 32 -4.55 -15.68 -5.94
C ALA A 32 -3.55 -16.31 -6.94
N GLY A 33 -3.55 -17.66 -7.04
CA GLY A 33 -2.77 -18.38 -8.03
C GLY A 33 -3.28 -18.23 -9.48
N LEU A 34 -4.46 -17.63 -9.70
CA LEU A 34 -4.98 -17.29 -11.03
C LEU A 34 -4.72 -15.85 -11.39
N VAL A 35 -4.93 -14.91 -10.44
CA VAL A 35 -4.81 -13.48 -10.73
C VAL A 35 -4.63 -12.67 -9.45
N LEU A 36 -3.82 -11.60 -9.53
CA LEU A 36 -3.55 -10.66 -8.45
C LEU A 36 -3.94 -9.23 -8.85
N HIS A 37 -4.41 -8.44 -7.91
CA HIS A 37 -4.46 -6.96 -7.91
C HIS A 37 -4.81 -6.30 -9.26
N GLY A 38 -6.00 -6.52 -9.76
CA GLY A 38 -6.43 -5.86 -11.00
C GLY A 38 -5.88 -6.48 -12.30
N GLY A 39 -4.99 -7.48 -12.20
CA GLY A 39 -4.57 -8.32 -13.34
C GLY A 39 -5.72 -9.14 -13.90
N GLY A 40 -5.50 -9.78 -15.05
CA GLY A 40 -6.52 -10.55 -15.77
C GLY A 40 -7.75 -9.74 -16.12
N ASN A 41 -8.65 -10.31 -16.89
CA ASN A 41 -9.93 -9.67 -17.22
C ASN A 41 -10.95 -10.69 -17.73
N THR A 42 -12.20 -10.28 -17.69
CA THR A 42 -13.33 -11.13 -18.03
C THR A 42 -14.37 -10.32 -18.82
N SER A 43 -15.15 -10.99 -19.63
CA SER A 43 -16.23 -10.32 -20.36
C SER A 43 -17.43 -11.21 -20.63
N VAL A 44 -18.56 -10.56 -20.95
CA VAL A 44 -19.77 -11.19 -21.48
C VAL A 44 -20.36 -10.38 -22.61
N LYS A 45 -20.80 -11.04 -23.67
CA LYS A 45 -21.51 -10.44 -24.81
C LYS A 45 -23.02 -10.55 -24.59
N VAL A 46 -23.72 -9.43 -24.66
CA VAL A 46 -25.16 -9.34 -24.41
C VAL A 46 -25.82 -8.54 -25.52
N LYS A 47 -26.98 -9.01 -26.00
CA LYS A 47 -27.84 -8.24 -26.87
C LYS A 47 -28.71 -7.31 -26.03
N THR A 48 -28.67 -6.03 -26.30
CA THR A 48 -29.44 -4.99 -25.61
C THR A 48 -30.25 -4.17 -26.62
N LYS A 49 -31.19 -3.38 -26.17
CA LYS A 49 -31.85 -2.35 -26.99
C LYS A 49 -31.23 -1.01 -26.69
N ASN A 50 -30.89 -0.25 -27.74
CA ASN A 50 -30.48 1.13 -27.61
C ASN A 50 -31.65 2.06 -27.27
N PHE A 51 -31.40 3.36 -27.08
CA PHE A 51 -32.42 4.36 -26.80
C PHE A 51 -33.49 4.52 -27.91
N PHE A 52 -33.19 4.06 -29.14
CA PHE A 52 -34.09 4.11 -30.28
C PHE A 52 -34.90 2.81 -30.46
N GLY A 53 -34.63 1.79 -29.60
CA GLY A 53 -35.30 0.48 -29.66
C GLY A 53 -34.60 -0.54 -30.56
N ASP A 54 -33.48 -0.16 -31.23
CA ASP A 54 -32.71 -1.07 -32.08
C ASP A 54 -31.90 -2.06 -31.25
N SER A 55 -31.73 -3.27 -31.78
CA SER A 55 -30.95 -4.31 -31.14
C SER A 55 -29.44 -4.06 -31.38
N GLU A 56 -28.67 -3.92 -30.29
CA GLU A 56 -27.22 -3.80 -30.33
C GLU A 56 -26.55 -4.96 -29.57
N GLU A 57 -25.39 -5.42 -30.03
CA GLU A 57 -24.52 -6.33 -29.29
C GLU A 57 -23.48 -5.54 -28.49
N ILE A 58 -23.51 -5.69 -27.17
CA ILE A 58 -22.62 -5.01 -26.24
C ILE A 58 -21.68 -6.02 -25.62
N LEU A 59 -20.37 -5.71 -25.59
CA LEU A 59 -19.37 -6.37 -24.78
C LEU A 59 -19.30 -5.67 -23.43
N PHE A 60 -19.71 -6.34 -22.38
CA PHE A 60 -19.37 -5.92 -21.02
C PHE A 60 -18.01 -6.54 -20.66
N VAL A 61 -16.99 -5.72 -20.59
CA VAL A 61 -15.61 -6.14 -20.29
C VAL A 61 -15.11 -5.46 -19.03
N LYS A 62 -14.32 -6.15 -18.22
CA LYS A 62 -13.73 -5.59 -17.01
C LYS A 62 -13.07 -4.25 -17.27
N GLY A 63 -13.39 -3.25 -16.46
CA GLY A 63 -12.74 -1.94 -16.47
C GLY A 63 -11.27 -2.01 -16.06
N SER A 64 -10.46 -1.16 -16.66
CA SER A 64 -9.03 -1.05 -16.34
C SER A 64 -8.82 -0.72 -14.86
N GLY A 65 -7.96 -1.48 -14.18
CA GLY A 65 -7.64 -1.29 -12.76
C GLY A 65 -8.66 -1.87 -11.75
N CYS A 66 -9.81 -2.39 -12.21
CA CYS A 66 -10.76 -3.08 -11.32
C CYS A 66 -10.21 -4.43 -10.88
N ASP A 67 -10.38 -4.76 -9.59
CA ASP A 67 -9.99 -6.05 -9.01
C ASP A 67 -11.11 -7.08 -9.20
N LEU A 68 -10.80 -8.22 -9.82
CA LEU A 68 -11.79 -9.29 -10.07
C LEU A 68 -12.40 -9.84 -8.78
N SER A 69 -11.65 -9.89 -7.68
CA SER A 69 -12.12 -10.45 -6.41
C SER A 69 -13.28 -9.66 -5.79
N LYS A 70 -13.40 -8.37 -6.13
CA LYS A 70 -14.38 -7.42 -5.57
C LYS A 70 -15.26 -6.75 -6.62
N ILE A 71 -15.08 -7.14 -7.90
CA ILE A 71 -15.78 -6.48 -9.00
C ILE A 71 -17.30 -6.55 -8.83
N GLN A 72 -17.97 -5.45 -9.19
CA GLN A 72 -19.41 -5.31 -9.26
C GLN A 72 -19.83 -4.99 -10.70
N ILE A 73 -21.13 -4.88 -10.98
CA ILE A 73 -21.64 -4.49 -12.31
C ILE A 73 -20.99 -3.21 -12.79
N SER A 74 -20.89 -2.20 -11.93
CA SER A 74 -20.25 -0.90 -12.23
C SER A 74 -18.76 -1.00 -12.61
N GLY A 75 -18.13 -2.12 -12.35
CA GLY A 75 -16.76 -2.40 -12.76
C GLY A 75 -16.61 -2.95 -14.18
N PHE A 76 -17.72 -3.14 -14.90
CA PHE A 76 -17.73 -3.58 -16.29
C PHE A 76 -18.07 -2.44 -17.23
N SER A 77 -17.23 -2.24 -18.24
CA SER A 77 -17.41 -1.20 -19.27
C SER A 77 -18.25 -1.76 -20.42
N PRO A 78 -19.41 -1.16 -20.72
CA PRO A 78 -20.26 -1.57 -21.86
C PRO A 78 -19.74 -0.95 -23.16
N VAL A 79 -19.24 -1.76 -24.08
CA VAL A 79 -18.66 -1.30 -25.35
C VAL A 79 -19.38 -1.95 -26.55
N ARG A 80 -19.68 -1.19 -27.60
CA ARG A 80 -20.29 -1.72 -28.82
C ARG A 80 -19.38 -2.74 -29.48
N LEU A 81 -19.87 -3.98 -29.53
CA LEU A 81 -19.10 -5.15 -29.99
C LEU A 81 -18.64 -4.99 -31.46
N GLU A 82 -19.50 -4.45 -32.33
CA GLU A 82 -19.18 -4.24 -33.73
C GLU A 82 -17.99 -3.31 -33.93
N VAL A 83 -17.92 -2.20 -33.17
CA VAL A 83 -16.82 -1.26 -33.26
C VAL A 83 -15.50 -1.93 -32.90
N LEU A 84 -15.48 -2.72 -31.80
CA LEU A 84 -14.27 -3.45 -31.39
C LEU A 84 -13.82 -4.47 -32.45
N LYS A 85 -14.77 -5.21 -33.06
CA LYS A 85 -14.46 -6.15 -34.16
C LYS A 85 -13.89 -5.43 -35.37
N ARG A 86 -14.40 -4.26 -35.74
CA ARG A 86 -13.87 -3.44 -36.83
C ARG A 86 -12.48 -2.93 -36.52
N MET A 87 -12.21 -2.53 -35.26
CA MET A 87 -10.85 -2.11 -34.87
C MET A 87 -9.81 -3.20 -35.15
N ALA A 88 -10.12 -4.46 -34.91
CA ALA A 88 -9.22 -5.58 -35.16
C ALA A 88 -8.84 -5.77 -36.65
N THR A 89 -9.65 -5.26 -37.58
CA THR A 89 -9.35 -5.34 -39.02
C THR A 89 -8.41 -4.25 -39.51
N LEU A 90 -8.14 -3.19 -38.70
CA LEU A 90 -7.23 -2.11 -39.06
C LEU A 90 -5.80 -2.65 -39.20
N ASP A 91 -5.03 -2.07 -40.12
CA ASP A 91 -3.62 -2.45 -40.29
C ASP A 91 -2.71 -1.86 -39.21
N ARG A 92 -3.00 -0.66 -38.76
CA ARG A 92 -2.25 0.05 -37.71
C ARG A 92 -3.20 0.84 -36.83
N LEU A 93 -2.89 0.87 -35.55
CA LEU A 93 -3.57 1.69 -34.55
C LEU A 93 -2.57 1.95 -33.43
N THR A 94 -2.43 3.21 -33.00
CA THR A 94 -1.66 3.54 -31.79
C THR A 94 -2.44 3.12 -30.54
N ASP A 95 -1.76 2.84 -29.44
CA ASP A 95 -2.46 2.45 -28.20
C ASP A 95 -3.30 3.61 -27.65
N THR A 96 -2.86 4.86 -27.84
CA THR A 96 -3.64 6.07 -27.50
C THR A 96 -4.92 6.17 -28.34
N ASP A 97 -4.85 5.96 -29.66
CA ASP A 97 -6.04 5.96 -30.51
C ASP A 97 -6.96 4.78 -30.22
N MET A 98 -6.39 3.63 -29.88
CA MET A 98 -7.16 2.46 -29.44
C MET A 98 -8.01 2.79 -28.22
N VAL A 99 -7.44 3.35 -27.17
CA VAL A 99 -8.17 3.76 -25.98
C VAL A 99 -9.23 4.82 -26.29
N ARG A 100 -8.91 5.81 -27.13
CA ARG A 100 -9.86 6.85 -27.56
C ARG A 100 -11.06 6.24 -28.30
N LEU A 101 -10.82 5.32 -29.22
CA LEU A 101 -11.89 4.65 -29.97
C LEU A 101 -12.73 3.73 -29.09
N GLN A 102 -12.10 3.00 -28.16
CA GLN A 102 -12.82 2.18 -27.17
C GLN A 102 -13.76 3.06 -26.33
N ARG A 103 -13.27 4.19 -25.80
CA ARG A 103 -14.09 5.16 -25.06
C ARG A 103 -15.26 5.70 -25.89
N SER A 104 -15.04 6.08 -27.13
CA SER A 104 -16.10 6.56 -28.02
C SER A 104 -17.14 5.50 -28.38
N ALA A 105 -16.79 4.22 -28.26
CA ALA A 105 -17.68 3.09 -28.47
C ALA A 105 -18.45 2.66 -27.21
N MET A 106 -18.16 3.22 -26.04
CA MET A 106 -18.91 2.95 -24.82
C MET A 106 -20.36 3.44 -24.92
N THR A 107 -21.27 2.71 -24.30
CA THR A 107 -22.68 3.10 -24.21
C THR A 107 -23.02 3.78 -22.88
N ASP A 108 -22.08 3.74 -21.92
CA ASP A 108 -22.13 4.47 -20.65
C ASP A 108 -20.79 5.18 -20.43
N SER A 109 -20.79 6.50 -20.47
CA SER A 109 -19.60 7.35 -20.29
C SER A 109 -19.15 7.44 -18.83
N THR A 110 -19.95 7.02 -17.88
CA THR A 110 -19.61 7.01 -16.44
C THR A 110 -18.88 5.74 -16.01
N ALA A 111 -18.95 4.68 -16.82
CA ALA A 111 -18.24 3.44 -16.57
C ALA A 111 -16.71 3.61 -16.67
N PRO A 112 -15.92 2.79 -16.00
CA PRO A 112 -14.46 2.83 -16.09
C PRO A 112 -13.98 2.58 -17.54
N ASP A 113 -12.75 3.01 -17.86
CA ASP A 113 -12.14 2.70 -19.14
C ASP A 113 -12.10 1.19 -19.38
N PRO A 114 -12.46 0.69 -20.57
CA PRO A 114 -12.38 -0.74 -20.87
C PRO A 114 -10.97 -1.29 -20.74
N SER A 115 -10.85 -2.58 -20.42
CA SER A 115 -9.56 -3.28 -20.52
C SER A 115 -8.92 -3.04 -21.89
N ILE A 116 -7.62 -2.87 -21.92
CA ILE A 116 -6.83 -2.75 -23.17
C ILE A 116 -6.99 -3.98 -24.07
N GLU A 117 -7.42 -5.11 -23.52
CA GLU A 117 -7.68 -6.36 -24.24
C GLU A 117 -9.13 -6.51 -24.71
N ALA A 118 -9.96 -5.46 -24.61
CA ALA A 118 -11.35 -5.50 -25.03
C ALA A 118 -11.52 -5.93 -26.50
N ILE A 119 -10.59 -5.52 -27.41
CA ILE A 119 -10.59 -5.95 -28.82
C ILE A 119 -10.37 -7.47 -28.94
N LEU A 120 -9.48 -8.02 -28.12
CA LEU A 120 -9.23 -9.46 -28.09
C LEU A 120 -10.48 -10.23 -27.63
N HIS A 121 -11.11 -9.80 -26.55
CA HIS A 121 -12.38 -10.36 -26.07
C HIS A 121 -13.48 -10.29 -27.12
N ALA A 122 -13.56 -9.20 -27.87
CA ALA A 122 -14.55 -9.04 -28.94
C ALA A 122 -14.35 -10.02 -30.10
N ASN A 123 -13.10 -10.36 -30.42
CA ASN A 123 -12.75 -11.26 -31.52
C ASN A 123 -13.00 -12.74 -31.23
N ILE A 124 -12.99 -13.13 -29.97
CA ILE A 124 -13.30 -14.52 -29.54
C ILE A 124 -14.82 -14.72 -29.70
N PRO A 125 -15.31 -15.66 -30.56
CA PRO A 125 -16.72 -15.76 -30.97
C PRO A 125 -17.62 -16.45 -29.93
N PHE A 126 -17.31 -16.38 -28.65
CA PHE A 126 -18.09 -16.96 -27.56
C PHE A 126 -18.65 -15.87 -26.64
N LYS A 127 -19.74 -16.19 -25.95
CA LYS A 127 -20.46 -15.27 -25.09
C LYS A 127 -19.62 -14.85 -23.87
N TYR A 128 -19.01 -15.81 -23.16
CA TYR A 128 -18.19 -15.61 -21.98
C TYR A 128 -16.72 -15.82 -22.32
N VAL A 129 -15.86 -14.90 -21.89
CA VAL A 129 -14.41 -14.96 -22.07
C VAL A 129 -13.73 -14.61 -20.77
N ASP A 130 -12.82 -15.48 -20.32
CA ASP A 130 -12.01 -15.34 -19.12
C ASP A 130 -10.53 -15.25 -19.48
N HIS A 131 -9.79 -14.38 -18.80
CA HIS A 131 -8.34 -14.27 -18.91
C HIS A 131 -7.70 -14.13 -17.53
N THR A 132 -6.69 -14.96 -17.28
CA THR A 132 -5.91 -14.96 -16.04
C THR A 132 -4.41 -15.07 -16.31
N HIS A 133 -3.62 -14.65 -15.31
CA HIS A 133 -2.15 -14.81 -15.32
C HIS A 133 -1.73 -15.94 -14.38
N ALA A 134 -2.34 -17.11 -14.53
CA ALA A 134 -2.18 -18.24 -13.62
C ALA A 134 -0.71 -18.63 -13.41
N ASP A 135 -0.26 -18.65 -12.15
CA ASP A 135 1.13 -18.87 -11.75
C ASP A 135 1.73 -20.13 -12.35
N ALA A 136 0.99 -21.24 -12.34
CA ALA A 136 1.46 -22.50 -12.90
C ALA A 136 1.69 -22.43 -14.41
N VAL A 137 0.80 -21.75 -15.14
CA VAL A 137 0.94 -21.53 -16.60
C VAL A 137 2.11 -20.60 -16.88
N VAL A 138 2.22 -19.51 -16.08
CA VAL A 138 3.31 -18.54 -16.21
C VAL A 138 4.67 -19.18 -15.93
N ALA A 139 4.79 -20.03 -14.91
CA ALA A 139 6.02 -20.77 -14.63
C ALA A 139 6.51 -21.61 -15.82
N ILE A 140 5.58 -22.25 -16.53
CA ILE A 140 5.88 -23.08 -17.70
C ILE A 140 6.20 -22.24 -18.93
N THR A 141 5.41 -21.18 -19.18
CA THR A 141 5.62 -20.31 -20.36
C THR A 141 6.88 -19.47 -20.28
N ASN A 142 7.35 -19.16 -19.05
CA ASN A 142 8.62 -18.48 -18.79
C ASN A 142 9.81 -19.46 -18.61
N ASN A 143 9.81 -20.56 -19.31
CA ASN A 143 10.89 -21.53 -19.30
C ASN A 143 11.66 -21.51 -20.64
N LYS A 144 12.93 -21.90 -20.64
CA LYS A 144 13.75 -22.01 -21.86
C LYS A 144 13.13 -22.93 -22.91
N ARG A 145 12.36 -23.93 -22.47
CA ARG A 145 11.62 -24.89 -23.32
C ARG A 145 10.10 -24.62 -23.29
N GLY A 146 9.66 -23.45 -22.84
CA GLY A 146 8.26 -23.17 -22.51
C GLY A 146 7.26 -23.60 -23.61
N GLU A 147 7.46 -23.24 -24.87
CA GLU A 147 6.54 -23.60 -25.95
C GLU A 147 6.45 -25.15 -26.15
N ALA A 148 7.57 -25.84 -26.06
CA ALA A 148 7.59 -27.31 -26.18
C ALA A 148 6.82 -27.96 -25.01
N LEU A 149 7.00 -27.47 -23.79
CA LEU A 149 6.30 -27.94 -22.61
C LEU A 149 4.78 -27.67 -22.70
N ILE A 150 4.38 -26.50 -23.17
CA ILE A 150 2.96 -26.18 -23.40
C ILE A 150 2.34 -27.11 -24.43
N ARG A 151 3.04 -27.43 -25.53
CA ARG A 151 2.57 -28.42 -26.53
C ARG A 151 2.45 -29.83 -25.94
N GLU A 152 3.38 -30.23 -25.08
CA GLU A 152 3.35 -31.54 -24.41
C GLU A 152 2.13 -31.65 -23.47
N ILE A 153 1.87 -30.62 -22.65
CA ILE A 153 0.81 -30.61 -21.63
C ILE A 153 -0.57 -30.54 -22.26
N TYR A 154 -0.78 -29.58 -23.16
CA TYR A 154 -2.11 -29.25 -23.67
C TYR A 154 -2.46 -29.88 -25.01
N LYS A 155 -1.46 -30.36 -25.74
CA LYS A 155 -1.63 -30.95 -27.10
C LYS A 155 -2.40 -29.97 -28.02
N ASP A 156 -3.47 -30.44 -28.65
CA ASP A 156 -4.31 -29.65 -29.57
C ASP A 156 -5.48 -28.93 -28.91
N ARG A 157 -5.57 -28.95 -27.56
CA ARG A 157 -6.69 -28.32 -26.81
C ARG A 157 -6.63 -26.81 -26.80
N VAL A 158 -5.45 -26.22 -26.94
CA VAL A 158 -5.25 -24.78 -26.81
C VAL A 158 -4.58 -24.20 -28.06
N LEU A 159 -4.91 -22.97 -28.35
CA LEU A 159 -4.17 -22.14 -29.29
C LEU A 159 -2.95 -21.55 -28.59
N ILE A 160 -1.75 -21.77 -29.09
CA ILE A 160 -0.52 -21.17 -28.55
C ILE A 160 -0.20 -19.89 -29.31
N VAL A 161 -0.06 -18.79 -28.61
CA VAL A 161 0.29 -17.48 -29.17
C VAL A 161 1.66 -17.07 -28.64
N PRO A 162 2.63 -16.74 -29.51
CA PRO A 162 3.94 -16.26 -29.07
C PRO A 162 3.79 -14.96 -28.28
N TYR A 163 4.81 -14.60 -27.50
CA TYR A 163 4.78 -13.32 -26.79
C TYR A 163 4.65 -12.14 -27.76
N ILE A 164 3.66 -11.33 -27.53
CA ILE A 164 3.40 -10.07 -28.23
C ILE A 164 2.94 -9.07 -27.15
N LYS A 165 3.46 -7.84 -27.25
CA LYS A 165 3.05 -6.74 -26.36
C LYS A 165 1.53 -6.63 -26.33
N PRO A 166 0.88 -6.63 -25.14
CA PRO A 166 -0.56 -6.39 -24.98
C PRO A 166 -1.05 -5.13 -25.69
N GLY A 167 -2.35 -5.04 -25.93
CA GLY A 167 -2.97 -3.95 -26.68
C GLY A 167 -3.28 -4.31 -28.13
N PHE A 168 -3.26 -3.32 -29.03
CA PHE A 168 -3.67 -3.53 -30.42
C PHE A 168 -2.85 -4.59 -31.15
N LYS A 169 -1.54 -4.62 -30.97
CA LYS A 169 -0.65 -5.57 -31.65
C LYS A 169 -1.00 -7.02 -31.36
N LEU A 170 -1.30 -7.34 -30.09
CA LEU A 170 -1.72 -8.68 -29.65
C LEU A 170 -3.08 -9.04 -30.24
N ALA A 171 -4.07 -8.12 -30.14
CA ALA A 171 -5.41 -8.36 -30.68
C ALA A 171 -5.39 -8.58 -32.21
N LYS A 172 -4.60 -7.80 -32.96
CA LYS A 172 -4.41 -7.94 -34.41
C LYS A 172 -3.80 -9.31 -34.74
N LYS A 173 -2.74 -9.70 -34.04
CA LYS A 173 -2.07 -10.99 -34.28
C LYS A 173 -3.00 -12.18 -34.04
N ILE A 174 -3.79 -12.14 -32.96
CA ILE A 174 -4.76 -13.20 -32.69
C ILE A 174 -5.84 -13.23 -33.76
N TYR A 175 -6.35 -12.07 -34.20
CA TYR A 175 -7.27 -12.00 -35.32
C TYR A 175 -6.70 -12.66 -36.58
N GLU A 176 -5.46 -12.34 -36.98
CA GLU A 176 -4.78 -12.94 -38.15
C GLU A 176 -4.62 -14.48 -37.99
N MET A 177 -4.29 -14.94 -36.78
CA MET A 177 -4.11 -16.36 -36.51
C MET A 177 -5.41 -17.17 -36.51
N THR A 178 -6.56 -16.50 -36.27
CA THR A 178 -7.81 -17.20 -35.91
C THR A 178 -8.99 -16.93 -36.87
N HIS A 179 -8.95 -15.90 -37.72
CA HIS A 179 -10.09 -15.52 -38.57
C HIS A 179 -10.58 -16.61 -39.53
N LYS A 180 -9.73 -17.62 -39.83
CA LYS A 180 -10.06 -18.81 -40.68
C LYS A 180 -10.08 -20.13 -39.89
N LYS A 181 -9.95 -20.07 -38.54
CA LYS A 181 -9.92 -21.28 -37.71
C LYS A 181 -11.27 -21.61 -37.14
N ASP A 182 -11.55 -22.89 -36.95
CA ASP A 182 -12.68 -23.36 -36.17
C ASP A 182 -12.34 -23.24 -34.67
N TRP A 183 -12.88 -22.24 -34.03
CA TRP A 183 -12.70 -21.98 -32.61
C TRP A 183 -13.24 -23.09 -31.70
N LYS A 184 -14.20 -23.89 -32.15
CA LYS A 184 -14.80 -24.99 -31.37
C LYS A 184 -13.78 -26.09 -31.06
N ARG A 185 -12.65 -26.13 -31.78
CA ARG A 185 -11.56 -27.09 -31.57
C ARG A 185 -10.73 -26.76 -30.32
N PHE A 186 -10.85 -25.53 -29.78
CA PHE A 186 -10.03 -25.06 -28.67
C PHE A 186 -10.87 -24.88 -27.41
N GLU A 187 -10.32 -25.32 -26.27
CA GLU A 187 -10.87 -25.07 -24.94
C GLU A 187 -10.38 -23.72 -24.38
N GLY A 188 -9.22 -23.26 -24.86
CA GLY A 188 -8.60 -22.02 -24.45
C GLY A 188 -7.44 -21.60 -25.35
N MET A 189 -6.70 -20.61 -24.89
CA MET A 189 -5.55 -20.04 -25.58
C MET A 189 -4.46 -19.73 -24.55
N ILE A 190 -3.23 -20.17 -24.81
CA ILE A 190 -2.07 -19.82 -23.98
C ILE A 190 -1.27 -18.73 -24.68
N LEU A 191 -1.13 -17.61 -23.99
CA LEU A 191 -0.24 -16.51 -24.39
C LEU A 191 1.11 -16.74 -23.70
N MET A 192 2.17 -16.99 -24.51
CA MET A 192 3.50 -17.21 -23.97
C MET A 192 3.98 -16.00 -23.15
N GLN A 193 4.52 -16.27 -21.97
CA GLN A 193 5.04 -15.25 -21.04
C GLN A 193 4.00 -14.17 -20.63
N HIS A 194 2.70 -14.53 -20.62
CA HIS A 194 1.61 -13.62 -20.29
C HIS A 194 0.54 -14.34 -19.46
N GLY A 195 -0.21 -15.29 -20.03
CA GLY A 195 -1.31 -15.94 -19.32
C GLY A 195 -2.15 -16.87 -20.16
N VAL A 196 -3.38 -17.11 -19.72
CA VAL A 196 -4.32 -18.05 -20.32
C VAL A 196 -5.70 -17.42 -20.53
N PHE A 197 -6.31 -17.72 -21.67
CA PHE A 197 -7.70 -17.39 -22.00
C PHE A 197 -8.54 -18.66 -22.07
N THR A 198 -9.77 -18.60 -21.57
CA THR A 198 -10.82 -19.58 -21.81
C THR A 198 -12.11 -18.90 -22.26
N PHE A 199 -12.96 -19.67 -22.91
CA PHE A 199 -14.17 -19.12 -23.49
C PHE A 199 -15.24 -20.20 -23.70
N ALA A 200 -16.51 -19.82 -23.57
CA ALA A 200 -17.68 -20.67 -23.88
C ALA A 200 -18.94 -19.81 -24.07
N ASP A 201 -20.02 -20.44 -24.55
CA ASP A 201 -21.32 -19.76 -24.65
C ASP A 201 -22.07 -19.74 -23.31
N ASP A 202 -21.65 -20.53 -22.34
CA ASP A 202 -22.11 -20.50 -20.98
C ASP A 202 -20.97 -20.18 -20.00
N ALA A 203 -21.33 -19.55 -18.86
CA ALA A 203 -20.38 -19.04 -17.89
C ALA A 203 -19.66 -20.16 -17.10
N GLN A 204 -20.37 -21.25 -16.80
CA GLN A 204 -19.83 -22.39 -16.07
C GLN A 204 -18.73 -23.08 -16.89
N THR A 205 -19.03 -23.41 -18.14
CA THR A 205 -18.06 -24.06 -19.03
C THR A 205 -16.80 -23.22 -19.24
N SER A 206 -16.92 -21.87 -19.38
CA SER A 206 -15.76 -20.98 -19.50
C SER A 206 -14.91 -21.03 -18.22
N HIS A 207 -15.54 -20.90 -17.05
CA HIS A 207 -14.89 -20.99 -15.75
C HIS A 207 -14.23 -22.37 -15.52
N GLU A 208 -14.96 -23.46 -15.74
CA GLU A 208 -14.44 -24.82 -15.53
C GLU A 208 -13.26 -25.15 -16.47
N ARG A 209 -13.28 -24.64 -17.72
CA ARG A 209 -12.13 -24.74 -18.63
C ARG A 209 -10.90 -24.03 -18.05
N MET A 210 -11.06 -22.85 -17.43
CA MET A 210 -9.95 -22.15 -16.77
C MET A 210 -9.35 -23.02 -15.66
N ILE A 211 -10.17 -23.51 -14.76
CA ILE A 211 -9.72 -24.40 -13.67
C ILE A 211 -9.03 -25.65 -14.23
N TYR A 212 -9.62 -26.28 -15.24
CA TYR A 212 -9.08 -27.49 -15.85
C TYR A 212 -7.72 -27.25 -16.52
N LEU A 213 -7.59 -26.21 -17.35
CA LEU A 213 -6.32 -25.93 -18.04
C LEU A 213 -5.21 -25.55 -17.04
N VAL A 214 -5.54 -24.79 -15.99
CA VAL A 214 -4.56 -24.47 -14.95
C VAL A 214 -4.19 -25.71 -14.14
N SER A 215 -5.14 -26.59 -13.83
CA SER A 215 -4.85 -27.85 -13.12
C SER A 215 -3.90 -28.76 -13.92
N LEU A 216 -4.01 -28.79 -15.24
CA LEU A 216 -3.05 -29.54 -16.07
C LEU A 216 -1.61 -29.01 -15.92
N ALA A 217 -1.44 -27.69 -15.80
CA ALA A 217 -0.14 -27.08 -15.53
C ALA A 217 0.37 -27.42 -14.12
N GLU A 218 -0.51 -27.33 -13.10
CA GLU A 218 -0.18 -27.70 -11.71
C GLU A 218 0.22 -29.18 -11.62
N ASP A 219 -0.54 -30.08 -12.27
CA ASP A 219 -0.25 -31.52 -12.31
C ASP A 219 1.11 -31.80 -12.96
N TYR A 220 1.46 -31.06 -14.02
CA TYR A 220 2.77 -31.16 -14.63
C TYR A 220 3.87 -30.72 -13.66
N LEU A 221 3.74 -29.56 -13.04
CA LEU A 221 4.71 -29.04 -12.05
C LEU A 221 4.86 -30.00 -10.88
N GLN A 222 3.75 -30.57 -10.38
CA GLN A 222 3.78 -31.57 -9.30
C GLN A 222 4.53 -32.82 -9.71
N LYS A 223 4.27 -33.39 -10.92
CA LYS A 223 4.96 -34.56 -11.45
C LYS A 223 6.47 -34.33 -11.62
N GLN A 224 6.87 -33.10 -11.89
CA GLN A 224 8.29 -32.72 -11.95
C GLN A 224 8.89 -32.44 -10.58
N GLY A 225 8.12 -32.51 -9.49
CA GLY A 225 8.54 -32.16 -8.12
C GLY A 225 8.76 -30.65 -7.92
N ALA A 226 8.33 -29.81 -8.87
CA ALA A 226 8.59 -28.37 -8.84
C ALA A 226 7.81 -27.67 -7.71
N LEU A 227 6.56 -28.07 -7.43
CA LEU A 227 5.74 -27.46 -6.38
C LEU A 227 6.32 -27.69 -4.98
N ASP A 228 7.02 -28.82 -4.77
CA ASP A 228 7.66 -29.17 -3.51
C ASP A 228 9.07 -28.56 -3.37
N ASN A 229 9.65 -28.08 -4.48
CA ASN A 229 11.00 -27.51 -4.53
C ASN A 229 10.99 -25.99 -4.27
N VAL A 230 10.39 -25.59 -3.16
CA VAL A 230 10.40 -24.18 -2.68
C VAL A 230 11.30 -24.12 -1.45
N ALA A 231 12.39 -23.35 -1.56
CA ALA A 231 13.36 -23.20 -0.48
C ALA A 231 12.69 -22.56 0.75
N ARG A 232 13.06 -23.04 1.94
CA ARG A 232 12.55 -22.53 3.23
C ARG A 232 13.67 -22.35 4.23
N SER A 233 13.67 -21.24 4.97
CA SER A 233 14.59 -21.00 6.06
C SER A 233 13.96 -20.09 7.13
N GLU A 234 14.61 -20.01 8.29
CA GLU A 234 14.23 -19.08 9.36
C GLU A 234 14.75 -17.68 9.09
N ALA A 235 14.01 -16.70 9.60
CA ALA A 235 14.33 -15.28 9.48
C ALA A 235 15.28 -14.81 10.59
N LYS A 236 16.20 -13.91 10.23
CA LYS A 236 16.88 -13.03 11.19
C LYS A 236 16.15 -11.70 11.27
N GLU A 237 16.33 -10.97 12.37
CA GLU A 237 15.78 -9.63 12.52
C GLU A 237 16.89 -8.59 12.72
N ASN A 238 16.74 -7.43 12.06
CA ASN A 238 17.57 -6.25 12.29
C ASN A 238 16.78 -4.99 11.94
N LEU A 239 16.00 -4.51 12.90
CA LEU A 239 15.10 -3.36 12.71
C LEU A 239 15.85 -2.06 12.43
N PHE A 240 17.03 -1.86 13.03
CA PHE A 240 17.83 -0.67 12.75
C PHE A 240 18.32 -0.64 11.30
N LYS A 241 18.77 -1.78 10.77
CA LYS A 241 19.17 -1.88 9.36
C LYS A 241 17.98 -1.74 8.43
N LEU A 242 16.79 -2.22 8.83
CA LEU A 242 15.54 -2.02 8.09
C LEU A 242 15.22 -0.52 7.93
N SER A 243 15.38 0.27 9.01
CA SER A 243 15.16 1.73 8.95
C SER A 243 16.16 2.43 8.04
N LYS A 244 17.42 1.99 8.01
CA LYS A 244 18.41 2.48 7.06
C LYS A 244 18.04 2.19 5.61
N ILE A 245 17.59 0.96 5.33
CA ILE A 245 17.11 0.58 3.98
C ILE A 245 15.97 1.50 3.56
N ARG A 246 14.96 1.69 4.42
CA ARG A 246 13.83 2.59 4.17
C ARG A 246 14.30 4.02 3.87
N ARG A 247 15.21 4.56 4.68
CA ARG A 247 15.77 5.91 4.50
C ARG A 247 16.43 6.08 3.13
N HIS A 248 17.28 5.15 2.71
CA HIS A 248 18.00 5.25 1.44
C HIS A 248 17.05 5.13 0.24
N VAL A 249 16.09 4.20 0.28
CA VAL A 249 15.07 4.08 -0.77
C VAL A 249 14.21 5.34 -0.85
N SER A 250 13.77 5.88 0.29
CA SER A 250 12.99 7.12 0.35
C SER A 250 13.74 8.32 -0.22
N ARG A 251 15.05 8.44 0.06
CA ARG A 251 15.89 9.51 -0.49
C ARG A 251 16.00 9.45 -2.01
N ILE A 252 16.19 8.26 -2.57
CA ILE A 252 16.24 8.08 -4.03
C ILE A 252 14.88 8.35 -4.66
N LYS A 253 13.79 7.94 -3.99
CA LYS A 253 12.42 8.22 -4.43
C LYS A 253 12.08 9.71 -4.38
N GLY A 254 12.71 10.48 -3.48
CA GLY A 254 12.38 11.88 -3.21
C GLY A 254 11.17 12.09 -2.30
N ASN A 255 10.58 11.01 -1.77
CA ASN A 255 9.44 11.03 -0.87
C ASN A 255 9.54 9.89 0.15
N ALA A 256 8.86 10.03 1.30
CA ALA A 256 8.80 8.97 2.28
C ALA A 256 8.16 7.70 1.71
N MET A 257 8.77 6.56 2.00
CA MET A 257 8.27 5.24 1.61
C MET A 257 8.01 4.41 2.87
N LEU A 258 6.97 3.61 2.84
CA LEU A 258 6.74 2.55 3.80
C LEU A 258 7.44 1.27 3.33
N VAL A 259 7.72 0.39 4.28
CA VAL A 259 8.38 -0.89 4.03
C VAL A 259 7.58 -2.01 4.63
N LYS A 260 7.37 -3.07 3.85
CA LYS A 260 6.86 -4.34 4.34
C LYS A 260 7.93 -5.42 4.14
N LEU A 261 8.43 -5.96 5.25
CA LEU A 261 9.35 -7.09 5.27
C LEU A 261 8.56 -8.39 5.35
N ASP A 262 8.70 -9.26 4.34
CA ASP A 262 8.18 -10.62 4.36
C ASP A 262 9.26 -11.56 4.89
N GLN A 263 9.01 -12.09 6.09
CA GLN A 263 9.87 -13.04 6.81
C GLN A 263 9.29 -14.45 6.84
N SER A 264 8.36 -14.76 5.93
CA SER A 264 7.90 -16.13 5.75
C SER A 264 9.08 -17.07 5.45
N SER A 265 8.92 -18.33 5.82
CA SER A 265 9.98 -19.32 5.57
C SER A 265 10.35 -19.43 4.08
N GLU A 266 9.38 -19.20 3.18
CA GLU A 266 9.59 -19.21 1.73
C GLU A 266 10.34 -17.98 1.25
N ALA A 267 9.99 -16.77 1.74
CA ALA A 267 10.72 -15.54 1.42
C ALA A 267 12.18 -15.60 1.90
N CYS A 268 12.40 -16.12 3.12
CA CYS A 268 13.73 -16.31 3.68
C CYS A 268 14.52 -17.39 2.94
N GLY A 269 13.87 -18.50 2.57
CA GLY A 269 14.49 -19.58 1.80
C GLY A 269 14.94 -19.10 0.42
N PHE A 270 14.07 -18.41 -0.30
CA PHE A 270 14.42 -17.81 -1.59
C PHE A 270 15.58 -16.81 -1.48
N ALA A 271 15.52 -15.89 -0.51
CA ALA A 271 16.56 -14.91 -0.28
C ALA A 271 17.91 -15.53 0.12
N GLY A 272 17.90 -16.78 0.63
CA GLY A 272 19.09 -17.56 1.02
C GLY A 272 19.70 -18.40 -0.10
N LEU A 273 19.08 -18.49 -1.27
CA LEU A 273 19.60 -19.27 -2.39
C LEU A 273 20.96 -18.73 -2.88
N SER A 274 21.90 -19.62 -3.15
CA SER A 274 23.26 -19.23 -3.61
C SER A 274 23.24 -18.55 -4.99
N ASN A 275 22.24 -18.83 -5.81
CA ASN A 275 22.04 -18.27 -7.15
C ASN A 275 20.94 -17.22 -7.23
N VAL A 276 20.44 -16.71 -6.08
CA VAL A 276 19.28 -15.82 -6.01
C VAL A 276 19.44 -14.58 -6.90
N GLU A 277 20.60 -13.97 -6.90
CA GLU A 277 20.89 -12.79 -7.73
C GLU A 277 20.65 -13.11 -9.22
N SER A 278 21.19 -14.22 -9.73
CA SER A 278 21.09 -14.58 -11.15
C SER A 278 19.67 -14.92 -11.60
N ILE A 279 18.84 -15.51 -10.72
CA ILE A 279 17.47 -15.90 -11.08
C ILE A 279 16.45 -14.80 -10.85
N ALA A 280 16.65 -13.95 -9.84
CA ALA A 280 15.70 -12.89 -9.48
C ALA A 280 15.87 -11.63 -10.35
N THR A 281 17.03 -11.39 -10.93
CA THR A 281 17.31 -10.23 -11.78
C THR A 281 17.07 -10.46 -13.27
N CYS A 282 16.44 -11.58 -13.66
CA CYS A 282 16.07 -11.85 -15.06
C CYS A 282 14.91 -10.98 -15.56
N GLY A 283 13.99 -10.59 -14.68
CA GLY A 283 12.80 -9.80 -15.01
C GLY A 283 11.55 -10.27 -14.27
N PRO A 284 10.40 -9.62 -14.47
CA PRO A 284 9.14 -9.97 -13.83
C PRO A 284 8.54 -11.26 -14.43
N ILE A 285 7.65 -11.90 -13.69
CA ILE A 285 6.96 -13.11 -14.14
C ILE A 285 5.89 -12.82 -15.21
N THR A 286 5.27 -11.65 -15.15
CA THR A 286 4.36 -11.13 -16.18
C THR A 286 4.64 -9.66 -16.43
N SER A 287 4.31 -9.18 -17.64
CA SER A 287 4.44 -7.76 -17.99
C SER A 287 3.59 -6.84 -17.14
N ASP A 288 2.45 -7.30 -16.63
CA ASP A 288 1.52 -6.51 -15.81
C ASP A 288 2.10 -6.13 -14.44
N HIS A 289 3.04 -6.94 -13.92
CA HIS A 289 3.66 -6.67 -12.64
C HIS A 289 4.66 -5.49 -12.68
N LEU A 290 5.18 -5.13 -13.86
CA LEU A 290 6.20 -4.08 -14.04
C LEU A 290 5.83 -2.74 -13.43
N ILE A 291 4.56 -2.35 -13.51
CA ILE A 291 4.08 -1.08 -12.95
C ILE A 291 4.20 -1.02 -11.42
N HIS A 292 4.21 -2.19 -10.76
CA HIS A 292 4.30 -2.32 -9.32
C HIS A 292 5.72 -2.65 -8.84
N THR A 293 6.43 -3.52 -9.56
CA THR A 293 7.70 -4.10 -9.09
C THR A 293 8.95 -3.52 -9.73
N LYS A 294 8.82 -2.79 -10.84
CA LYS A 294 9.92 -2.50 -11.77
C LYS A 294 10.53 -3.78 -12.37
N PRO A 295 11.55 -3.68 -13.25
CA PRO A 295 12.13 -4.84 -13.93
C PRO A 295 12.75 -5.88 -12.99
N ILE A 296 13.49 -5.43 -11.96
CA ILE A 296 14.28 -6.29 -11.08
C ILE A 296 14.28 -5.79 -9.63
N PRO A 297 14.56 -6.66 -8.64
CA PRO A 297 14.77 -6.27 -7.26
C PRO A 297 16.12 -5.61 -7.03
N VAL A 298 16.26 -4.89 -5.89
CA VAL A 298 17.56 -4.62 -5.31
C VAL A 298 18.04 -5.82 -4.50
N ILE A 299 19.30 -6.22 -4.66
CA ILE A 299 19.91 -7.26 -3.85
C ILE A 299 20.66 -6.57 -2.70
N LEU A 300 20.24 -6.81 -1.47
CA LEU A 300 20.77 -6.19 -0.28
C LEU A 300 21.82 -7.09 0.39
N GLY A 301 22.92 -6.51 0.80
CA GLY A 301 24.03 -7.21 1.43
C GLY A 301 24.53 -6.51 2.70
N LYS A 302 25.83 -6.25 2.78
CA LYS A 302 26.44 -5.61 3.96
C LYS A 302 26.30 -4.09 3.95
N ASN A 303 26.45 -3.46 2.77
CA ASN A 303 26.40 -2.00 2.59
C ASN A 303 25.15 -1.59 1.82
N VAL A 304 24.03 -1.48 2.53
CA VAL A 304 22.71 -1.21 1.94
C VAL A 304 22.64 0.12 1.19
N GLU A 305 23.38 1.14 1.63
CA GLU A 305 23.43 2.45 0.96
C GLU A 305 24.05 2.32 -0.43
N LYS A 306 25.22 1.66 -0.51
CA LYS A 306 25.89 1.43 -1.78
C LYS A 306 25.03 0.60 -2.72
N GLU A 307 24.46 -0.49 -2.24
CA GLU A 307 23.66 -1.45 -3.04
C GLU A 307 22.41 -0.79 -3.62
N ILE A 308 21.73 0.07 -2.85
CA ILE A 308 20.55 0.83 -3.31
C ILE A 308 20.98 1.92 -4.31
N THR A 309 22.13 2.56 -4.10
CA THR A 309 22.69 3.56 -5.02
C THR A 309 23.11 2.93 -6.35
N ASP A 310 23.79 1.78 -6.29
CA ASP A 310 24.20 1.01 -7.48
C ASP A 310 22.97 0.55 -8.29
N TYR A 311 21.92 0.08 -7.61
CA TYR A 311 20.63 -0.23 -8.24
C TYR A 311 20.05 0.98 -9.00
N SER A 312 20.00 2.14 -8.32
CA SER A 312 19.50 3.38 -8.93
C SER A 312 20.28 3.78 -10.18
N SER A 313 21.60 3.66 -10.11
CA SER A 313 22.51 3.97 -11.23
C SER A 313 22.32 2.99 -12.38
N SER A 314 22.16 1.70 -12.09
CA SER A 314 21.89 0.64 -13.07
C SER A 314 20.54 0.83 -13.76
N TYR A 315 19.52 1.26 -13.01
CA TYR A 315 18.20 1.56 -13.56
C TYR A 315 18.22 2.77 -14.51
N LYS A 316 18.99 3.81 -14.17
CA LYS A 316 19.18 4.97 -15.08
C LYS A 316 19.89 4.53 -16.37
N ALA A 317 20.97 3.75 -16.25
CA ALA A 317 21.67 3.22 -17.39
C ALA A 317 20.79 2.28 -18.27
N TYR A 318 19.88 1.51 -17.65
CA TYR A 318 18.86 0.73 -18.37
C TYR A 318 17.93 1.63 -19.18
N PHE A 319 17.45 2.74 -18.60
CA PHE A 319 16.66 3.72 -19.33
C PHE A 319 17.43 4.31 -20.52
N ASP A 320 18.65 4.81 -20.28
CA ASP A 320 19.45 5.52 -21.25
C ASP A 320 19.79 4.68 -22.49
N ARG A 321 20.05 3.36 -22.32
CA ARG A 321 20.37 2.46 -23.45
C ARG A 321 19.17 1.97 -24.24
N ASN A 322 17.94 2.14 -23.71
CA ASN A 322 16.72 1.65 -24.36
C ASN A 322 15.80 2.76 -24.89
N THR A 323 15.94 4.01 -24.38
CA THR A 323 15.12 5.15 -24.81
C THR A 323 15.47 5.62 -26.22
N ASP A 324 14.47 6.17 -26.91
CA ASP A 324 14.63 6.90 -28.17
C ASP A 324 14.75 8.43 -27.98
N GLY A 325 14.82 8.90 -26.73
CA GLY A 325 14.95 10.29 -26.36
C GLY A 325 13.64 11.06 -26.20
N HIS A 326 12.49 10.43 -26.44
CA HIS A 326 11.16 11.07 -26.32
C HIS A 326 10.42 10.70 -25.03
N LEU A 327 10.97 9.76 -24.25
CA LEU A 327 10.32 9.23 -23.04
C LEU A 327 10.79 9.95 -21.77
N THR A 328 9.89 10.10 -20.82
CA THR A 328 10.21 10.61 -19.48
C THR A 328 10.64 9.46 -18.57
N PRO A 329 11.84 9.55 -17.94
CA PRO A 329 12.29 8.50 -17.03
C PRO A 329 11.41 8.41 -15.78
N LEU A 330 11.10 7.21 -15.36
CA LEU A 330 10.52 6.93 -14.06
C LEU A 330 11.56 7.14 -12.95
N ASP A 331 11.11 7.34 -11.72
CA ASP A 331 12.05 7.40 -10.59
C ASP A 331 12.89 6.11 -10.48
N SER A 332 14.12 6.23 -10.02
CA SER A 332 15.07 5.13 -9.98
C SER A 332 15.08 4.33 -8.67
N ALA A 333 14.13 4.57 -7.75
CA ALA A 333 14.04 3.83 -6.50
C ALA A 333 13.51 2.39 -6.72
N PRO A 334 14.06 1.37 -6.05
CA PRO A 334 13.52 0.02 -6.11
C PRO A 334 12.09 -0.04 -5.54
N ARG A 335 11.29 -1.00 -6.02
CA ARG A 335 9.95 -1.30 -5.48
C ARG A 335 9.97 -2.52 -4.57
N TRP A 336 10.95 -3.37 -4.74
CA TRP A 336 11.19 -4.51 -3.85
C TRP A 336 12.66 -4.88 -3.82
N GLY A 337 13.02 -5.69 -2.84
CA GLY A 337 14.39 -6.16 -2.66
C GLY A 337 14.45 -7.55 -2.05
N ILE A 338 15.61 -8.16 -2.20
CA ILE A 338 15.98 -9.43 -1.59
C ILE A 338 17.04 -9.13 -0.53
N TRP A 339 16.75 -9.54 0.69
CA TRP A 339 17.65 -9.37 1.81
C TRP A 339 18.07 -10.75 2.35
N PRO A 340 19.23 -11.27 1.91
CA PRO A 340 19.69 -12.60 2.32
C PRO A 340 19.67 -12.80 3.84
N GLN A 341 19.11 -13.92 4.29
CA GLN A 341 18.85 -14.29 5.68
C GLN A 341 17.70 -13.52 6.39
N TYR A 342 17.10 -12.52 5.76
CA TYR A 342 16.04 -11.71 6.34
C TYR A 342 14.72 -11.81 5.62
N GLY A 343 14.73 -12.19 4.32
CA GLY A 343 13.53 -12.33 3.51
C GLY A 343 13.45 -11.40 2.30
N THR A 344 12.23 -11.03 1.90
CA THR A 344 11.97 -10.08 0.82
C THR A 344 11.36 -8.79 1.36
N ILE A 345 11.63 -7.67 0.71
CA ILE A 345 11.20 -6.34 1.15
C ILE A 345 10.39 -5.70 0.03
N ALA A 346 9.22 -5.18 0.35
CA ALA A 346 8.39 -4.35 -0.53
C ALA A 346 8.42 -2.89 -0.07
N PHE A 347 8.48 -1.96 -1.03
CA PHE A 347 8.48 -0.52 -0.82
C PHE A 347 7.25 0.10 -1.48
N GLY A 348 6.54 1.00 -0.79
CA GLY A 348 5.37 1.70 -1.31
C GLY A 348 5.16 3.04 -0.61
N ARG A 349 4.43 3.96 -1.24
CA ARG A 349 4.05 5.25 -0.63
C ARG A 349 2.91 5.10 0.38
N SER A 350 2.19 3.97 0.31
CA SER A 350 1.10 3.63 1.22
C SER A 350 1.16 2.15 1.59
N ILE A 351 0.47 1.75 2.64
CA ILE A 351 0.30 0.33 3.02
C ILE A 351 -0.34 -0.47 1.88
N LYS A 352 -1.29 0.13 1.16
CA LYS A 352 -1.92 -0.51 0.00
C LYS A 352 -0.87 -0.85 -1.08
N GLU A 353 0.00 0.10 -1.43
CA GLU A 353 1.08 -0.16 -2.39
C GLU A 353 2.06 -1.23 -1.90
N THR A 354 2.48 -1.18 -0.62
CA THR A 354 3.41 -2.19 -0.08
C THR A 354 2.81 -3.59 -0.08
N ILE A 355 1.49 -3.73 0.18
CA ILE A 355 0.80 -5.01 0.14
C ILE A 355 0.76 -5.53 -1.28
N VAL A 356 0.37 -4.70 -2.26
CA VAL A 356 0.34 -5.09 -3.68
C VAL A 356 1.70 -5.61 -4.14
N VAL A 357 2.77 -4.87 -3.84
CA VAL A 357 4.13 -5.29 -4.19
C VAL A 357 4.53 -6.58 -3.46
N SER A 358 4.25 -6.68 -2.15
CA SER A 358 4.58 -7.86 -1.35
C SER A 358 3.87 -9.12 -1.84
N ASP A 359 2.58 -9.03 -2.19
CA ASP A 359 1.82 -10.16 -2.70
C ASP A 359 2.36 -10.61 -4.06
N ILE A 360 2.64 -9.67 -4.97
CA ILE A 360 3.27 -9.98 -6.27
C ILE A 360 4.63 -10.66 -6.07
N VAL A 361 5.45 -10.16 -5.14
CA VAL A 361 6.77 -10.74 -4.84
C VAL A 361 6.64 -12.15 -4.29
N HIS A 362 5.67 -12.41 -3.41
CA HIS A 362 5.42 -13.73 -2.85
C HIS A 362 5.09 -14.78 -3.94
N HIS A 363 4.29 -14.41 -4.95
CA HIS A 363 4.04 -15.26 -6.12
C HIS A 363 5.28 -15.37 -7.02
N THR A 364 5.97 -14.25 -7.25
CA THR A 364 7.17 -14.21 -8.09
C THR A 364 8.25 -15.18 -7.63
N ILE A 365 8.55 -15.23 -6.32
CA ILE A 365 9.61 -16.11 -5.79
C ILE A 365 9.27 -17.60 -5.92
N ARG A 366 8.00 -17.97 -5.88
CA ARG A 366 7.53 -19.33 -6.13
C ARG A 366 7.64 -19.69 -7.60
N VAL A 367 7.08 -18.87 -8.48
CA VAL A 367 7.07 -19.08 -9.94
C VAL A 367 8.47 -19.20 -10.50
N ILE A 368 9.41 -18.37 -10.04
CA ILE A 368 10.84 -18.48 -10.43
C ILE A 368 11.40 -19.85 -10.03
N GLN A 369 11.19 -20.30 -8.79
CA GLN A 369 11.70 -21.60 -8.31
C GLN A 369 11.07 -22.78 -9.08
N TRP A 370 9.78 -22.72 -9.40
CA TRP A 370 9.11 -23.72 -10.24
C TRP A 370 9.70 -23.74 -11.64
N GLY A 371 9.95 -22.58 -12.25
CA GLY A 371 10.59 -22.47 -13.56
C GLY A 371 12.02 -23.03 -13.57
N GLU A 372 12.80 -22.77 -12.52
CA GLU A 372 14.14 -23.35 -12.36
C GLU A 372 14.09 -24.89 -12.24
N ALA A 373 13.16 -25.41 -11.45
CA ALA A 373 13.01 -26.86 -11.24
C ALA A 373 12.65 -27.65 -12.52
N ILE A 374 11.97 -27.00 -13.49
CA ILE A 374 11.57 -27.66 -14.76
C ILE A 374 12.51 -27.34 -15.93
N GLY A 375 13.72 -26.86 -15.70
CA GLY A 375 14.76 -26.70 -16.73
C GLY A 375 15.24 -25.28 -17.00
N GLY A 376 14.93 -24.33 -16.14
CA GLY A 376 15.49 -23.00 -16.11
C GLY A 376 14.50 -21.90 -16.44
N TRP A 377 14.41 -20.95 -15.52
CA TRP A 377 13.62 -19.73 -15.64
C TRP A 377 14.11 -18.82 -16.77
N LYS A 378 13.19 -18.21 -17.50
CA LYS A 378 13.50 -17.26 -18.57
C LYS A 378 12.42 -16.17 -18.65
N ALA A 379 12.73 -14.98 -18.22
CA ALA A 379 11.87 -13.80 -18.38
C ALA A 379 11.88 -13.27 -19.84
N LEU A 380 11.11 -12.20 -20.08
CA LEU A 380 11.16 -11.40 -21.30
C LEU A 380 12.55 -10.78 -21.50
N SER A 381 12.89 -10.42 -22.74
CA SER A 381 14.12 -9.68 -23.02
C SER A 381 14.06 -8.26 -22.44
N GLU A 382 15.22 -7.66 -22.13
CA GLU A 382 15.32 -6.30 -21.61
C GLU A 382 14.53 -5.29 -22.45
N LYS A 383 14.61 -5.38 -23.79
CA LYS A 383 13.88 -4.50 -24.69
C LYS A 383 12.37 -4.69 -24.56
N GLN A 384 11.87 -5.91 -24.46
CA GLN A 384 10.44 -6.19 -24.26
C GLN A 384 9.95 -5.67 -22.92
N ILE A 385 10.76 -5.82 -21.86
CA ILE A 385 10.48 -5.26 -20.53
C ILE A 385 10.40 -3.75 -20.60
N PHE A 386 11.36 -3.09 -21.25
CA PHE A 386 11.38 -1.66 -21.43
C PHE A 386 10.16 -1.14 -22.19
N ASP A 387 9.80 -1.78 -23.31
CA ASP A 387 8.65 -1.42 -24.13
C ASP A 387 7.31 -1.51 -23.34
N MET A 388 7.26 -2.34 -22.30
CA MET A 388 6.09 -2.44 -21.40
C MET A 388 6.13 -1.42 -20.27
N GLU A 389 7.28 -1.23 -19.62
CA GLU A 389 7.43 -0.29 -18.50
C GLU A 389 7.22 1.17 -18.96
N TYR A 390 7.76 1.50 -20.14
CA TYR A 390 7.67 2.84 -20.72
C TYR A 390 6.58 2.97 -21.80
N TRP A 391 5.55 2.14 -21.69
CA TRP A 391 4.42 2.19 -22.61
C TRP A 391 3.70 3.55 -22.55
N GLU A 392 3.22 4.09 -23.73
CA GLU A 392 2.49 5.37 -23.81
C GLU A 392 1.39 5.51 -22.77
N LEU A 393 0.61 4.45 -22.53
CA LEU A 393 -0.47 4.43 -21.54
C LEU A 393 0.04 4.53 -20.09
N GLN A 394 1.25 4.06 -19.82
CA GLN A 394 1.90 4.23 -18.50
C GLN A 394 2.48 5.64 -18.37
N GLN A 395 3.09 6.17 -19.43
CA GLN A 395 3.59 7.55 -19.47
C GLN A 395 2.45 8.57 -19.27
N ALA A 396 1.28 8.34 -19.86
CA ALA A 396 0.10 9.19 -19.67
C ALA A 396 -0.40 9.24 -18.21
N LYS A 397 -0.15 8.20 -17.41
CA LYS A 397 -0.48 8.21 -15.99
C LYS A 397 0.45 9.09 -15.15
N LEU A 398 1.70 9.28 -15.58
CA LEU A 398 2.67 10.15 -14.89
C LEU A 398 2.28 11.63 -14.96
N GLN A 399 1.48 12.01 -15.96
CA GLN A 399 1.03 13.40 -16.17
C GLN A 399 -0.20 13.76 -15.33
N ARG A 400 -0.79 12.80 -14.64
CA ARG A 400 -1.88 13.05 -13.69
C ARG A 400 -1.25 13.35 -12.33
N ASP A 401 -1.05 14.64 -12.04
CA ASP A 401 -0.64 15.12 -10.72
C ASP A 401 -1.76 14.82 -9.70
N GLU A 402 -1.73 13.65 -9.08
CA GLU A 402 -2.49 13.42 -7.86
C GLU A 402 -1.79 14.16 -6.72
N ILE A 403 -2.48 15.14 -6.14
CA ILE A 403 -2.01 15.82 -4.92
C ILE A 403 -1.95 14.78 -3.82
N SER A 404 -0.74 14.32 -3.52
CA SER A 404 -0.52 13.39 -2.41
C SER A 404 -0.69 14.13 -1.07
N PRO A 405 -1.30 13.50 -0.05
CA PRO A 405 -1.35 14.05 1.30
C PRO A 405 0.04 14.43 1.82
N VAL A 406 0.10 15.47 2.67
CA VAL A 406 1.37 16.09 3.10
C VAL A 406 2.31 15.12 3.83
N LEU A 407 1.75 14.16 4.57
CA LEU A 407 2.50 13.19 5.37
C LEU A 407 2.51 11.79 4.73
N GLN A 408 2.21 11.69 3.44
CA GLN A 408 2.15 10.42 2.74
C GLN A 408 3.46 9.61 2.88
N GLY A 409 3.33 8.39 3.39
CA GLY A 409 4.45 7.47 3.60
C GLY A 409 5.29 7.74 4.85
N LYS A 410 4.94 8.75 5.67
CA LYS A 410 5.54 8.97 6.99
C LYS A 410 5.02 7.94 8.00
N VAL A 411 5.79 7.69 9.05
CA VAL A 411 5.43 6.79 10.16
C VAL A 411 5.39 7.58 11.45
N ALA A 412 4.24 7.54 12.14
CA ALA A 412 4.03 8.26 13.39
C ALA A 412 3.78 7.32 14.58
N LEU A 413 4.30 7.68 15.75
CA LEU A 413 4.05 7.04 17.04
C LEU A 413 3.51 8.07 18.02
N ILE A 414 2.33 7.80 18.58
CA ILE A 414 1.61 8.70 19.50
C ILE A 414 1.33 7.96 20.80
N THR A 415 1.55 8.59 21.95
CA THR A 415 1.18 8.04 23.26
C THR A 415 -0.07 8.74 23.85
N GLY A 416 -0.89 7.98 24.61
CA GLY A 416 -2.19 8.48 25.10
C GLY A 416 -3.17 8.66 23.96
N ALA A 417 -3.19 7.72 23.01
CA ALA A 417 -3.88 7.84 21.72
C ALA A 417 -5.36 7.40 21.75
N ALA A 418 -5.85 6.80 22.85
CA ALA A 418 -7.24 6.33 22.92
C ALA A 418 -8.25 7.44 23.19
N SER A 419 -7.83 8.66 23.53
CA SER A 419 -8.75 9.75 23.87
C SER A 419 -8.11 11.13 23.69
N GLY A 420 -8.96 12.17 23.70
CA GLY A 420 -8.56 13.57 23.75
C GLY A 420 -7.56 13.99 22.67
N ILE A 421 -6.53 14.74 23.05
CA ILE A 421 -5.51 15.26 22.13
C ILE A 421 -4.78 14.15 21.38
N GLY A 422 -4.46 13.04 22.06
CA GLY A 422 -3.77 11.91 21.42
C GLY A 422 -4.59 11.25 20.33
N LEU A 423 -5.89 11.03 20.57
CA LEU A 423 -6.84 10.52 19.59
C LEU A 423 -6.92 11.44 18.37
N ALA A 424 -7.17 12.74 18.61
CA ALA A 424 -7.27 13.72 17.55
C ALA A 424 -5.97 13.82 16.70
N CYS A 425 -4.79 13.76 17.34
CA CYS A 425 -3.52 13.72 16.62
C CYS A 425 -3.37 12.44 15.77
N THR A 426 -3.80 11.29 16.29
CA THR A 426 -3.73 10.01 15.58
C THR A 426 -4.57 10.05 14.31
N GLU A 427 -5.82 10.49 14.43
CA GLU A 427 -6.76 10.61 13.30
C GLU A 427 -6.25 11.63 12.27
N MET A 428 -5.84 12.83 12.69
CA MET A 428 -5.37 13.90 11.83
C MET A 428 -4.10 13.50 11.04
N LEU A 429 -3.12 12.89 11.70
CA LEU A 429 -1.88 12.45 11.02
C LEU A 429 -2.18 11.34 10.01
N HIS A 430 -3.11 10.44 10.33
CA HIS A 430 -3.55 9.40 9.39
C HIS A 430 -4.30 10.00 8.18
N GLU A 431 -5.22 10.94 8.39
CA GLU A 431 -5.91 11.67 7.31
C GLU A 431 -4.93 12.39 6.37
N GLN A 432 -3.80 12.86 6.91
CA GLN A 432 -2.72 13.46 6.13
C GLN A 432 -1.76 12.44 5.48
N GLY A 433 -2.08 11.13 5.55
CA GLY A 433 -1.40 10.06 4.84
C GLY A 433 -0.26 9.37 5.60
N ALA A 434 -0.07 9.67 6.89
CA ALA A 434 0.88 8.93 7.71
C ALA A 434 0.34 7.54 8.09
N ALA A 435 1.24 6.55 8.18
CA ALA A 435 0.97 5.31 8.90
C ALA A 435 1.18 5.56 10.39
N VAL A 436 0.22 5.18 11.22
CA VAL A 436 0.19 5.61 12.62
C VAL A 436 0.13 4.42 13.58
N VAL A 437 0.92 4.48 14.65
CA VAL A 437 0.80 3.59 15.82
C VAL A 437 0.42 4.43 17.03
N GLY A 438 -0.75 4.13 17.60
CA GLY A 438 -1.24 4.73 18.83
C GLY A 438 -0.99 3.83 20.03
N LEU A 439 -0.36 4.35 21.08
CA LEU A 439 -0.14 3.65 22.35
C LEU A 439 -1.08 4.19 23.42
N ASP A 440 -1.73 3.32 24.15
CA ASP A 440 -2.54 3.71 25.32
C ASP A 440 -2.59 2.59 26.38
N ILE A 441 -2.78 2.96 27.63
CA ILE A 441 -3.07 2.04 28.73
C ILE A 441 -4.49 1.47 28.66
N ASN A 442 -5.39 2.13 27.95
CA ASN A 442 -6.72 1.62 27.66
C ASN A 442 -6.66 0.51 26.61
N ALA A 443 -7.03 -0.72 26.99
CA ALA A 443 -7.00 -1.88 26.12
C ALA A 443 -7.92 -1.76 24.88
N GLU A 444 -8.94 -0.92 24.93
CA GLU A 444 -9.85 -0.67 23.81
C GLU A 444 -9.14 -0.06 22.60
N ILE A 445 -7.94 0.53 22.77
CA ILE A 445 -7.15 1.11 21.68
C ILE A 445 -6.94 0.13 20.52
N THR A 446 -6.82 -1.17 20.82
CA THR A 446 -6.66 -2.23 19.80
C THR A 446 -7.90 -2.45 18.95
N GLN A 447 -9.07 -1.99 19.42
CA GLN A 447 -10.33 -2.02 18.67
C GLN A 447 -10.60 -0.69 17.97
N ILE A 448 -10.24 0.43 18.61
CA ILE A 448 -10.33 1.78 18.03
C ILE A 448 -9.46 1.86 16.78
N PHE A 449 -8.24 1.37 16.85
CA PHE A 449 -7.28 1.38 15.75
C PHE A 449 -6.87 -0.04 15.35
N ASN A 450 -7.63 -0.63 14.41
CA ASN A 450 -7.40 -1.98 13.90
C ASN A 450 -7.18 -2.03 12.38
N GLN A 451 -6.88 -0.89 11.78
CA GLN A 451 -6.59 -0.77 10.36
C GLN A 451 -5.13 -1.15 10.08
N ARG A 452 -4.82 -1.48 8.83
CA ARG A 452 -3.46 -1.89 8.44
C ARG A 452 -2.43 -0.75 8.52
N ASP A 453 -2.88 0.49 8.40
CA ASP A 453 -2.10 1.73 8.45
C ASP A 453 -2.38 2.59 9.68
N MET A 454 -3.28 2.14 10.57
CA MET A 454 -3.56 2.77 11.85
C MET A 454 -3.74 1.69 12.93
N VAL A 455 -2.68 1.48 13.73
CA VAL A 455 -2.55 0.34 14.65
C VAL A 455 -2.57 0.79 16.10
N GLY A 456 -3.53 0.28 16.88
CA GLY A 456 -3.60 0.50 18.33
C GLY A 456 -2.80 -0.54 19.10
N VAL A 457 -2.03 -0.10 20.09
CA VAL A 457 -1.24 -0.96 20.96
C VAL A 457 -1.55 -0.67 22.42
N HIS A 458 -2.04 -1.66 23.13
CA HIS A 458 -2.18 -1.59 24.59
C HIS A 458 -0.79 -1.54 25.22
N CYS A 459 -0.45 -0.42 25.84
CA CYS A 459 0.88 -0.16 26.38
C CYS A 459 0.83 0.79 27.58
N ASP A 460 1.31 0.32 28.73
CA ASP A 460 1.63 1.20 29.84
C ASP A 460 3.01 1.83 29.59
N ILE A 461 3.05 3.17 29.48
CA ILE A 461 4.30 3.91 29.23
C ILE A 461 5.28 3.87 30.40
N THR A 462 4.88 3.40 31.58
CA THR A 462 5.75 3.19 32.75
C THR A 462 6.51 1.86 32.64
N ASP A 463 6.07 0.92 31.81
CA ASP A 463 6.78 -0.33 31.51
C ASP A 463 7.72 -0.17 30.32
N ASP A 464 9.00 -0.01 30.61
CA ASP A 464 10.06 0.13 29.59
C ASP A 464 10.11 -1.03 28.59
N ARG A 465 9.73 -2.26 29.00
CA ARG A 465 9.70 -3.43 28.10
C ARG A 465 8.53 -3.36 27.14
N ALA A 466 7.36 -2.92 27.62
CA ALA A 466 6.18 -2.72 26.78
C ALA A 466 6.45 -1.61 25.77
N VAL A 467 7.00 -0.47 26.21
CA VAL A 467 7.36 0.67 25.33
C VAL A 467 8.38 0.23 24.26
N LYS A 468 9.45 -0.49 24.64
CA LYS A 468 10.43 -1.00 23.69
C LYS A 468 9.80 -1.89 22.62
N LYS A 469 8.94 -2.84 23.04
CA LYS A 469 8.21 -3.71 22.10
C LYS A 469 7.33 -2.92 21.14
N ALA A 470 6.65 -1.88 21.64
CA ALA A 470 5.78 -1.04 20.82
C ALA A 470 6.59 -0.22 19.78
N VAL A 471 7.73 0.33 20.15
CA VAL A 471 8.65 1.01 19.22
C VAL A 471 9.19 0.04 18.17
N GLU A 472 9.65 -1.14 18.58
CA GLU A 472 10.12 -2.19 17.67
C GLU A 472 9.01 -2.67 16.73
N MET A 473 7.77 -2.81 17.24
CA MET A 473 6.61 -3.17 16.43
C MET A 473 6.30 -2.10 15.38
N THR A 474 6.38 -0.81 15.73
CA THR A 474 6.20 0.31 14.79
C THR A 474 7.17 0.18 13.61
N VAL A 475 8.45 -0.05 13.91
CA VAL A 475 9.48 -0.22 12.89
C VAL A 475 9.27 -1.50 12.06
N ARG A 476 8.84 -2.58 12.70
CA ARG A 476 8.55 -3.85 12.02
C ARG A 476 7.38 -3.72 11.05
N CYS A 477 6.32 -3.01 11.45
CA CYS A 477 5.12 -2.81 10.62
C CYS A 477 5.36 -1.90 9.41
N PHE A 478 6.18 -0.84 9.57
CA PHE A 478 6.26 0.26 8.60
C PHE A 478 7.67 0.58 8.11
N GLY A 479 8.68 -0.05 8.69
CA GLY A 479 10.09 0.08 8.28
C GLY A 479 10.88 1.21 8.93
N GLY A 480 10.28 2.03 9.82
CA GLY A 480 10.97 3.13 10.48
C GLY A 480 10.08 3.98 11.36
N LEU A 481 10.57 5.16 11.75
CA LEU A 481 9.85 6.14 12.56
C LEU A 481 10.25 7.56 12.12
N ASP A 482 9.27 8.39 11.79
CA ASP A 482 9.48 9.78 11.36
C ASP A 482 8.92 10.81 12.35
N ILE A 483 7.80 10.47 12.99
CA ILE A 483 7.05 11.40 13.85
C ILE A 483 6.83 10.74 15.21
N LEU A 484 7.18 11.47 16.26
CA LEU A 484 6.90 11.08 17.64
C LEU A 484 6.09 12.16 18.34
N ILE A 485 4.93 11.77 18.92
CA ILE A 485 4.09 12.66 19.72
C ILE A 485 4.00 12.12 21.15
N PRO A 486 4.91 12.55 22.05
CA PRO A 486 4.85 12.24 23.47
C PRO A 486 3.70 13.04 24.12
N ASN A 487 2.50 12.45 24.17
CA ASN A 487 1.27 13.08 24.64
C ASN A 487 0.76 12.50 25.96
N ALA A 488 0.92 11.19 26.20
CA ALA A 488 0.42 10.55 27.41
C ALA A 488 0.85 11.32 28.68
N GLY A 489 -0.07 11.54 29.57
CA GLY A 489 0.17 12.25 30.81
C GLY A 489 -1.03 12.19 31.75
N ILE A 490 -0.82 12.58 32.99
CA ILE A 490 -1.87 12.68 34.02
C ILE A 490 -1.88 14.09 34.62
N PHE A 491 -3.05 14.55 35.03
CA PHE A 491 -3.20 15.71 35.88
C PHE A 491 -3.68 15.21 37.26
N PRO A 492 -2.80 15.19 38.29
CA PRO A 492 -3.17 14.70 39.60
C PRO A 492 -4.12 15.66 40.31
N ASP A 493 -4.76 15.17 41.37
CA ASP A 493 -5.62 15.99 42.22
C ASP A 493 -4.86 17.20 42.74
N SER A 494 -5.57 18.35 42.86
CA SER A 494 -5.00 19.61 43.29
C SER A 494 -4.64 19.56 44.78
N GLN A 495 -3.35 19.73 45.08
CA GLN A 495 -2.84 19.74 46.46
C GLN A 495 -1.89 20.93 46.65
N ARG A 496 -1.98 21.58 47.82
CA ARG A 496 -1.00 22.61 48.19
C ARG A 496 0.37 21.92 48.45
N ILE A 497 1.44 22.68 48.37
CA ILE A 497 2.80 22.13 48.53
C ILE A 497 2.99 21.48 49.89
N GLU A 498 2.46 22.13 50.94
CA GLU A 498 2.51 21.66 52.32
C GLU A 498 1.70 20.37 52.58
N ASP A 499 0.69 20.11 51.76
CA ASP A 499 -0.21 18.95 51.91
C ASP A 499 0.04 17.83 50.87
N MET A 500 1.02 18.05 50.01
CA MET A 500 1.28 17.12 48.87
C MET A 500 1.85 15.78 49.36
N ASP A 501 1.17 14.70 49.03
CA ASP A 501 1.67 13.37 49.31
C ASP A 501 2.77 12.92 48.31
N GLU A 502 3.72 12.13 48.79
CA GLU A 502 4.87 11.68 48.02
C GLU A 502 4.46 10.86 46.76
N ASN A 503 3.43 10.03 46.86
CA ASN A 503 2.99 9.21 45.75
C ASN A 503 2.44 10.07 44.60
N THR A 504 1.68 11.12 44.90
CA THR A 504 1.17 12.08 43.91
C THR A 504 2.33 12.76 43.19
N TRP A 505 3.36 13.17 43.94
CA TRP A 505 4.57 13.76 43.38
C TRP A 505 5.30 12.80 42.48
N GLU A 506 5.69 11.63 43.00
CA GLU A 506 6.46 10.62 42.28
C GLU A 506 5.74 10.16 41.02
N ARG A 507 4.44 9.85 41.12
CA ARG A 507 3.64 9.43 39.97
C ARG A 507 3.54 10.50 38.87
N SER A 508 3.39 11.78 39.28
CA SER A 508 3.38 12.89 38.32
C SER A 508 4.73 13.03 37.61
N MET A 509 5.83 12.95 38.35
CA MET A 509 7.18 13.01 37.80
C MET A 509 7.50 11.83 36.90
N ASP A 510 7.07 10.63 37.26
CA ASP A 510 7.34 9.44 36.44
C ASP A 510 6.58 9.51 35.12
N ILE A 511 5.26 9.70 35.11
CA ILE A 511 4.43 9.64 33.91
C ILE A 511 4.64 10.87 33.02
N ASN A 512 4.64 12.09 33.60
CA ASN A 512 4.70 13.31 32.80
C ASN A 512 6.13 13.71 32.35
N LEU A 513 7.20 13.15 32.97
CA LEU A 513 8.57 13.49 32.66
C LEU A 513 9.46 12.25 32.38
N SER A 514 9.64 11.36 33.34
CA SER A 514 10.63 10.27 33.22
C SER A 514 10.30 9.29 32.12
N CYS A 515 9.03 8.88 32.00
CA CYS A 515 8.55 8.02 30.90
C CYS A 515 8.77 8.67 29.53
N GLN A 516 8.55 9.99 29.42
CA GLN A 516 8.75 10.72 28.17
C GLN A 516 10.22 10.72 27.74
N GLN A 517 11.14 10.85 28.70
CA GLN A 517 12.58 10.75 28.46
C GLN A 517 12.98 9.35 27.99
N ARG A 518 12.46 8.29 28.66
CA ARG A 518 12.73 6.89 28.31
C ARG A 518 12.18 6.56 26.91
N LEU A 519 10.95 6.98 26.59
CA LEU A 519 10.35 6.84 25.28
C LEU A 519 11.20 7.51 24.19
N LEU A 520 11.57 8.81 24.40
CA LEU A 520 12.41 9.53 23.44
C LEU A 520 13.74 8.80 23.21
N LYS A 521 14.42 8.36 24.28
CA LYS A 521 15.66 7.60 24.19
C LYS A 521 15.53 6.35 23.32
N MET A 522 14.42 5.60 23.45
CA MET A 522 14.18 4.39 22.65
C MET A 522 13.87 4.71 21.19
N CYS A 523 13.25 5.86 20.90
CA CYS A 523 12.89 6.31 19.55
C CYS A 523 14.06 6.96 18.78
N ILE A 524 15.00 7.61 19.46
CA ILE A 524 16.11 8.35 18.83
C ILE A 524 16.86 7.56 17.73
N PRO A 525 17.24 6.29 17.91
CA PRO A 525 17.96 5.56 16.85
C PRO A 525 17.17 5.49 15.54
N TYR A 526 15.85 5.35 15.61
CA TYR A 526 14.97 5.26 14.45
C TYR A 526 14.59 6.63 13.89
N LEU A 527 14.42 7.65 14.73
CA LEU A 527 14.18 9.04 14.31
C LEU A 527 15.38 9.60 13.51
N LYS A 528 16.61 9.26 13.88
CA LYS A 528 17.81 9.63 13.12
C LYS A 528 17.85 9.02 11.71
N GLU A 529 17.18 7.89 11.52
CA GLU A 529 16.97 7.25 10.21
C GLU A 529 15.63 7.65 9.58
N GLY A 530 14.85 8.54 10.21
CA GLY A 530 13.58 9.04 9.73
C GLY A 530 13.70 9.99 8.54
N ILE A 531 12.58 10.20 7.85
CA ILE A 531 12.46 11.13 6.72
C ILE A 531 11.86 12.43 7.22
N ASP A 532 12.63 13.53 7.20
CA ASP A 532 12.27 14.82 7.82
C ASP A 532 11.66 14.63 9.21
N ALA A 533 12.39 13.95 10.06
CA ALA A 533 11.89 13.51 11.35
C ALA A 533 11.53 14.67 12.28
N ALA A 534 10.43 14.49 13.04
CA ALA A 534 9.93 15.50 13.97
C ALA A 534 9.39 14.88 15.25
N VAL A 535 9.66 15.53 16.37
CA VAL A 535 9.07 15.25 17.69
C VAL A 535 8.28 16.46 18.12
N VAL A 536 7.04 16.28 18.55
CA VAL A 536 6.22 17.36 19.12
C VAL A 536 5.71 16.93 20.49
N PHE A 537 6.26 17.54 21.52
CA PHE A 537 5.83 17.30 22.91
C PHE A 537 4.54 18.06 23.19
N ILE A 538 3.56 17.36 23.75
CA ILE A 538 2.35 17.98 24.29
C ILE A 538 2.65 18.35 25.76
N SER A 539 2.99 19.62 25.96
CA SER A 539 3.26 20.20 27.28
C SER A 539 2.00 20.85 27.88
N SER A 540 2.09 22.01 28.48
CA SER A 540 0.96 22.70 29.09
C SER A 540 1.22 24.19 29.28
N LYS A 541 0.16 24.98 29.30
CA LYS A 541 0.22 26.37 29.78
C LYS A 541 0.76 26.51 31.21
N ASN A 542 0.66 25.44 32.01
CA ASN A 542 1.17 25.48 33.41
C ASN A 542 2.71 25.63 33.47
N VAL A 543 3.42 25.55 32.34
CA VAL A 543 4.85 25.88 32.28
C VAL A 543 5.08 27.39 32.42
N PRO A 544 4.53 28.23 31.52
CA PRO A 544 4.70 29.68 31.66
C PRO A 544 3.79 30.31 32.73
N ALA A 545 2.66 29.70 33.07
CA ALA A 545 1.66 30.25 33.99
C ALA A 545 1.07 29.19 34.94
N PRO A 546 1.85 28.72 35.93
CA PRO A 546 1.40 27.71 36.87
C PRO A 546 0.31 28.23 37.78
N GLY A 547 -0.62 27.33 38.17
CA GLY A 547 -1.67 27.66 39.15
C GLY A 547 -1.40 27.09 40.55
N PRO A 548 -1.96 27.63 41.61
CA PRO A 548 -1.91 27.07 42.95
C PRO A 548 -2.48 25.63 42.93
N GLY A 549 -1.88 24.73 43.71
CA GLY A 549 -2.31 23.33 43.82
C GLY A 549 -1.88 22.43 42.68
N ALA A 550 -1.15 22.91 41.67
CA ALA A 550 -0.69 22.15 40.52
C ALA A 550 0.83 21.95 40.50
N ALA A 551 1.51 21.94 41.65
CA ALA A 551 2.97 21.91 41.72
C ALA A 551 3.57 20.68 41.06
N ALA A 552 3.12 19.45 41.41
CA ALA A 552 3.64 18.24 40.84
C ALA A 552 3.52 18.19 39.31
N TYR A 553 2.37 18.60 38.77
CA TYR A 553 2.13 18.66 37.33
C TYR A 553 2.97 19.73 36.65
N SER A 554 2.97 20.94 37.20
CA SER A 554 3.67 22.11 36.61
C SER A 554 5.18 21.87 36.54
N VAL A 555 5.77 21.31 37.62
CA VAL A 555 7.21 20.99 37.65
C VAL A 555 7.55 19.88 36.64
N ALA A 556 6.75 18.81 36.56
CA ALA A 556 6.97 17.75 35.58
C ALA A 556 6.87 18.26 34.15
N LYS A 557 5.87 19.09 33.81
CA LYS A 557 5.71 19.70 32.48
C LYS A 557 6.79 20.73 32.14
N ALA A 558 7.27 21.49 33.13
CA ALA A 558 8.43 22.35 32.95
C ALA A 558 9.70 21.54 32.66
N GLY A 559 9.92 20.43 33.40
CA GLY A 559 10.99 19.48 33.14
C GLY A 559 10.90 18.86 31.74
N GLN A 560 9.70 18.44 31.31
CA GLN A 560 9.45 17.93 29.96
C GLN A 560 9.78 18.98 28.88
N THR A 561 9.39 20.23 29.09
CA THR A 561 9.69 21.34 28.17
C THR A 561 11.19 21.58 28.06
N GLN A 562 11.91 21.56 29.19
CA GLN A 562 13.37 21.71 29.18
C GLN A 562 14.07 20.51 28.53
N LEU A 563 13.57 19.26 28.76
CA LEU A 563 14.04 18.06 28.06
C LEU A 563 13.90 18.21 26.54
N ALA A 564 12.75 18.67 26.07
CA ALA A 564 12.50 18.89 24.64
C ALA A 564 13.45 19.96 24.03
N ARG A 565 13.77 21.03 24.78
CA ARG A 565 14.75 22.05 24.35
C ARG A 565 16.16 21.46 24.21
N VAL A 566 16.60 20.66 25.19
CA VAL A 566 17.90 19.96 25.10
C VAL A 566 17.91 19.00 23.92
N ALA A 567 16.84 18.19 23.74
CA ALA A 567 16.72 17.27 22.61
C ALA A 567 16.76 18.01 21.25
N ALA A 568 16.17 19.20 21.14
CA ALA A 568 16.25 20.02 19.93
C ALA A 568 17.71 20.39 19.58
N MET A 569 18.53 20.69 20.58
CA MET A 569 19.95 21.00 20.39
C MET A 569 20.76 19.78 20.04
N GLU A 570 20.54 18.64 20.70
CA GLU A 570 21.29 17.41 20.50
C GLU A 570 20.98 16.72 19.16
N LEU A 571 19.71 16.72 18.75
CA LEU A 571 19.24 15.98 17.58
C LEU A 571 19.20 16.82 16.29
N GLY A 572 19.37 18.13 16.40
CA GLY A 572 19.31 19.04 15.25
C GLY A 572 20.35 18.72 14.18
N CYS A 573 21.58 18.34 14.56
CA CYS A 573 22.63 17.94 13.62
C CYS A 573 22.32 16.64 12.86
N ASP A 574 21.46 15.79 13.42
CA ASP A 574 20.95 14.56 12.78
C ASP A 574 19.71 14.81 11.90
N GLY A 575 19.24 16.07 11.81
CA GLY A 575 18.08 16.47 11.04
C GLY A 575 16.74 16.17 11.71
N VAL A 576 16.72 15.88 13.02
CA VAL A 576 15.49 15.65 13.80
C VAL A 576 15.06 16.96 14.44
N ARG A 577 13.86 17.44 14.11
CA ARG A 577 13.26 18.64 14.71
C ARG A 577 12.51 18.26 16.00
N VAL A 578 12.65 19.06 17.04
CA VAL A 578 11.91 18.84 18.29
C VAL A 578 11.24 20.15 18.69
N ASN A 579 9.91 20.15 18.77
CA ASN A 579 9.12 21.32 19.12
C ASN A 579 8.11 20.98 20.23
N ILE A 580 7.50 22.00 20.80
CA ILE A 580 6.62 21.87 21.96
C ILE A 580 5.33 22.64 21.70
N VAL A 581 4.20 22.06 22.05
CA VAL A 581 2.89 22.72 22.12
C VAL A 581 2.51 22.90 23.57
N HIS A 582 2.00 24.08 23.92
CA HIS A 582 1.47 24.40 25.23
C HIS A 582 -0.04 24.63 25.15
N PRO A 583 -0.87 23.57 25.21
CA PRO A 583 -2.31 23.72 25.26
C PRO A 583 -2.74 24.37 26.59
N ASN A 584 -3.80 25.15 26.49
CA ASN A 584 -4.58 25.55 27.68
C ASN A 584 -5.61 24.46 28.00
N ALA A 585 -6.70 24.86 28.64
CA ALA A 585 -7.83 23.99 28.90
C ALA A 585 -8.45 23.52 27.56
N VAL A 586 -8.31 22.24 27.29
CA VAL A 586 -8.89 21.54 26.10
C VAL A 586 -10.16 20.86 26.60
N TYR A 587 -11.29 21.50 26.40
CA TYR A 587 -12.53 21.21 27.14
C TYR A 587 -13.24 19.92 26.69
N ASP A 588 -12.93 19.39 25.54
CA ASP A 588 -13.44 18.11 25.02
C ASP A 588 -12.64 16.88 25.48
N THR A 589 -11.70 17.05 26.44
CA THR A 589 -10.97 15.95 27.06
C THR A 589 -11.63 15.46 28.36
N ALA A 590 -11.34 14.22 28.74
CA ALA A 590 -11.91 13.59 29.94
C ALA A 590 -11.58 14.31 31.29
N LEU A 591 -10.63 15.25 31.28
CA LEU A 591 -10.30 16.08 32.43
C LEU A 591 -11.42 17.10 32.79
N TRP A 592 -12.26 17.44 31.81
CA TRP A 592 -13.26 18.49 31.94
C TRP A 592 -14.67 17.90 32.02
N THR A 593 -14.98 17.24 33.15
CA THR A 593 -16.36 16.82 33.41
C THR A 593 -17.30 18.00 33.66
N ALA A 594 -18.60 17.80 33.54
CA ALA A 594 -19.59 18.85 33.79
C ALA A 594 -19.41 19.46 35.17
N GLU A 595 -19.19 18.62 36.19
CA GLU A 595 -18.99 19.03 37.58
C GLU A 595 -17.73 19.90 37.76
N VAL A 596 -16.63 19.55 37.07
CA VAL A 596 -15.38 20.32 37.10
C VAL A 596 -15.57 21.67 36.44
N LEU A 597 -16.27 21.74 35.30
CA LEU A 597 -16.57 22.98 34.59
C LEU A 597 -17.46 23.90 35.42
N GLU A 598 -18.53 23.38 36.01
CA GLU A 598 -19.44 24.15 36.90
C GLU A 598 -18.71 24.68 38.14
N SER A 599 -17.91 23.83 38.79
CA SER A 599 -17.11 24.22 39.96
C SER A 599 -16.14 25.37 39.62
N ARG A 600 -15.45 25.27 38.50
CA ARG A 600 -14.51 26.30 38.04
C ARG A 600 -15.21 27.60 37.64
N ALA A 601 -16.29 27.51 36.87
CA ALA A 601 -17.09 28.69 36.49
C ALA A 601 -17.61 29.42 37.71
N CYS A 602 -18.13 28.70 38.71
CA CYS A 602 -18.59 29.26 39.99
C CYS A 602 -17.44 29.98 40.75
N GLN A 603 -16.25 29.34 40.80
CA GLN A 603 -15.06 29.93 41.44
C GLN A 603 -14.64 31.26 40.81
N TYR A 604 -14.83 31.41 39.49
CA TYR A 604 -14.52 32.64 38.74
C TYR A 604 -15.71 33.60 38.63
N GLY A 605 -16.87 33.25 39.16
CA GLY A 605 -18.06 34.09 39.16
C GLY A 605 -18.66 34.34 37.77
N CYS A 606 -18.57 33.34 36.88
CA CYS A 606 -19.04 33.39 35.49
C CYS A 606 -19.81 32.12 35.10
N THR A 607 -20.45 32.11 33.94
CA THR A 607 -21.08 30.91 33.37
C THR A 607 -20.02 29.96 32.81
N VAL A 608 -20.39 28.69 32.61
CA VAL A 608 -19.48 27.68 31.99
C VAL A 608 -19.03 28.15 30.59
N GLU A 609 -19.93 28.74 29.81
CA GLU A 609 -19.63 29.26 28.48
C GLU A 609 -18.64 30.43 28.51
N GLU A 610 -18.87 31.41 29.43
CA GLU A 610 -17.93 32.49 29.66
C GLU A 610 -16.57 31.99 30.15
N TYR A 611 -16.56 30.98 31.03
CA TYR A 611 -15.31 30.34 31.50
C TYR A 611 -14.51 29.72 30.36
N LYS A 612 -15.16 28.95 29.47
CA LYS A 612 -14.54 28.30 28.35
C LYS A 612 -13.96 29.28 27.31
N THR A 613 -14.62 30.41 27.14
CA THR A 613 -14.23 31.43 26.17
C THR A 613 -13.47 32.63 26.81
N ASN A 614 -12.97 32.48 28.06
CA ASN A 614 -12.23 33.51 28.76
C ASN A 614 -10.78 33.65 28.28
N ASN A 615 -10.62 34.03 27.02
CA ASN A 615 -9.35 34.29 26.34
C ASN A 615 -9.51 35.48 25.37
N CYS A 616 -8.41 35.91 24.74
CA CYS A 616 -8.44 37.10 23.85
C CYS A 616 -9.29 36.88 22.59
N LEU A 617 -9.29 35.67 22.04
CA LEU A 617 -10.05 35.34 20.83
C LEU A 617 -11.53 35.02 21.11
N LYS A 618 -11.93 34.91 22.40
CA LYS A 618 -13.28 34.51 22.79
C LYS A 618 -13.75 33.19 22.17
N THR A 619 -12.88 32.19 22.14
CA THR A 619 -13.12 30.89 21.52
C THR A 619 -12.77 29.75 22.48
N GLU A 620 -13.39 28.58 22.28
CA GLU A 620 -12.96 27.34 22.91
C GLU A 620 -11.75 26.77 22.13
N VAL A 621 -10.88 26.05 22.85
CA VAL A 621 -9.82 25.25 22.25
C VAL A 621 -10.19 23.77 22.38
N SER A 622 -10.20 23.05 21.27
CA SER A 622 -10.53 21.63 21.19
C SER A 622 -9.27 20.76 20.95
N SER A 623 -9.42 19.47 21.17
CA SER A 623 -8.40 18.48 20.81
C SER A 623 -8.04 18.54 19.34
N LYS A 624 -9.01 18.83 18.46
CA LYS A 624 -8.80 18.98 17.01
C LYS A 624 -7.91 20.19 16.70
N ASP A 625 -8.12 21.33 17.35
CA ASP A 625 -7.27 22.52 17.14
C ASP A 625 -5.82 22.23 17.50
N VAL A 626 -5.60 21.48 18.61
CA VAL A 626 -4.25 21.04 19.00
C VAL A 626 -3.66 20.10 17.97
N ALA A 627 -4.44 19.15 17.44
CA ALA A 627 -3.99 18.20 16.42
C ALA A 627 -3.63 18.88 15.10
N GLU A 628 -4.39 19.90 14.67
CA GLU A 628 -4.08 20.73 13.49
C GLU A 628 -2.74 21.45 13.63
N LEU A 629 -2.48 22.04 14.80
CA LEU A 629 -1.19 22.66 15.09
C LEU A 629 -0.05 21.63 15.08
N VAL A 630 -0.23 20.49 15.75
CA VAL A 630 0.75 19.39 15.76
C VAL A 630 1.05 18.93 14.34
N CYS A 631 0.03 18.73 13.52
CA CYS A 631 0.16 18.32 12.13
C CYS A 631 0.98 19.36 11.31
N ALA A 632 0.72 20.65 11.48
CA ALA A 632 1.52 21.71 10.87
C ALA A 632 2.99 21.66 11.34
N MET A 633 3.24 21.41 12.64
CA MET A 633 4.59 21.38 13.22
C MET A 633 5.42 20.19 12.75
N VAL A 634 4.81 19.06 12.43
CA VAL A 634 5.53 17.91 11.83
C VAL A 634 5.67 18.03 10.32
N GLY A 635 4.86 18.89 9.69
CA GLY A 635 4.81 19.12 8.25
C GLY A 635 5.87 20.13 7.75
N PRO A 636 5.79 20.47 6.45
CA PRO A 636 6.76 21.34 5.77
C PRO A 636 6.74 22.78 6.26
N ALA A 637 5.64 23.26 6.84
CA ALA A 637 5.54 24.62 7.41
C ALA A 637 6.59 24.89 8.50
N PHE A 638 6.98 23.84 9.23
CA PHE A 638 8.00 23.91 10.29
C PHE A 638 9.34 23.28 9.88
N ALA A 639 9.61 23.07 8.59
CA ALA A 639 10.82 22.38 8.11
C ALA A 639 12.14 23.03 8.58
N LYS A 640 12.12 24.31 8.96
CA LYS A 640 13.29 25.06 9.44
C LYS A 640 13.16 25.49 10.90
N THR A 641 12.24 24.84 11.66
CA THR A 641 11.94 25.21 13.05
C THR A 641 12.20 24.05 14.00
N THR A 642 13.04 24.26 15.00
CA THR A 642 13.29 23.33 16.10
C THR A 642 13.45 24.12 17.40
N GLY A 643 13.06 23.54 18.54
CA GLY A 643 13.09 24.22 19.86
C GLY A 643 11.96 25.24 20.08
N ALA A 644 11.03 25.35 19.13
CA ALA A 644 9.90 26.27 19.27
C ALA A 644 8.92 25.79 20.35
N GLN A 645 8.40 26.76 21.10
CA GLN A 645 7.36 26.58 22.09
C GLN A 645 6.13 27.38 21.63
N VAL A 646 5.06 26.70 21.25
CA VAL A 646 3.88 27.33 20.65
C VAL A 646 2.68 27.13 21.57
N PRO A 647 2.13 28.24 22.15
CA PRO A 647 0.88 28.15 22.90
C PRO A 647 -0.30 27.95 21.95
N ILE A 648 -1.31 27.21 22.42
CA ILE A 648 -2.63 27.13 21.81
C ILE A 648 -3.67 27.29 22.90
N ASP A 649 -4.06 28.56 23.14
CA ASP A 649 -4.83 28.96 24.31
C ASP A 649 -5.80 30.12 24.03
N GLY A 650 -5.98 30.50 22.77
CA GLY A 650 -6.79 31.65 22.39
C GLY A 650 -6.28 33.00 22.93
N GLY A 651 -5.01 33.08 23.41
CA GLY A 651 -4.44 34.24 24.06
C GLY A 651 -4.84 34.34 25.54
N ASN A 652 -5.09 33.23 26.22
CA ASN A 652 -5.50 33.21 27.63
C ASN A 652 -4.38 33.68 28.56
N VAL A 653 -3.14 33.28 28.33
CA VAL A 653 -2.01 33.51 29.24
C VAL A 653 -1.43 34.91 29.10
N ARG A 654 -1.68 35.62 28.02
CA ARG A 654 -1.15 36.95 27.71
C ARG A 654 0.39 37.09 27.88
N VAL A 655 1.11 35.98 27.69
CA VAL A 655 2.57 36.00 27.63
C VAL A 655 2.96 36.32 26.19
N ILE A 656 3.35 37.55 25.98
CA ILE A 656 3.79 38.05 24.69
C ILE A 656 5.33 38.12 24.70
#